data_e3c025542f03feab38bec96f16864ee2
#
_entry.id   e3c025542f03feab38bec96f16864ee2
#
_cell.length_a   1.000
_cell.length_b   1.000
_cell.length_c   1.000
_cell.angle_alpha   90.00
_cell.angle_beta   90.00
_cell.angle_gamma   90.00
#
_symmetry.space_group_name_H-M   'P 1'
#
loop_
_entity.id
_entity.type
_entity.pdbx_description
1 polymer ?
#
loop_
_entity_poly.entity_id
_entity_poly.type
_entity_poly.pdbx_seq_one_letter_code
_entity_poly.pdbx_strand_id
1 'polypeptide(L)'
;MSDGKDMEQPLVFGLDIGTRNVVGTVGYRTEDQFIVTAQYIMQHDTRAMLDGQIHDIGRVSGTIRKVKEQLEKQIGKTLTEVCIAAAGRVLKTVTTSISYDYPEESVVTGEDIHTLDLLGIEKAQKILQEMNDTNYKFYCVGYSVVKYFLNDEPFSNIESHKADRIGEDIIVTFLPEDVVDGLYAAVNQAGLEVANLTLEPIAAINVAIPESYRLLNIALVDIGAGTSDISITKDGSIIAYGMIPLAGDELTELIVQNYLVDFKTAEYIKLQSTTEEEITYKDIMLIEHKIPAKEVWELTAPIVDEMTTAVAAKIKELNGDQTVSAAFIVGGGGKIHGYTKMLAEKLDLPDVRVALRGEEVLQEVVFEQQDIKKDPLLVTPIGICLNYYEQRNGFIMVRFNGERLKLYDNDGLTIVDAALQAGFPNEDLFPKRGPELTFFVNGAKRIIRGEQGESAAVYMNDRPTNLNAALEPNCEIIIEPSTAGKPATCTLDQLEEYTTDSVAFVVNGNIIRCPKFLEVNGKLEFPSYQIQEGDQVETRSFYTVGQLAEFMDVEVNVEHVILVNNRRATLDSLIYENFTIEWTVRSYGKPSFQPVEQEEVQTPTVGEYKEEEIPDIVDTEMSAEADGAEVQNPEVHNAVTAEDTDDAGNAGAKEKDSAVTDDAATVEESKTITDSTAGVNGSVAGENAAGMDETDVTEENADGMAEAVKKVTAEENSSPAAEEDGSMVLVYINGQPVKLTGKPQYIFVDIFDFYEFDLTASNGRAIITNLNGENASY
;
A
#
# COMPACT_ATOMS: atom_id res chain seq x y z
N MET A 1 -6.96 -51.60 19.38
CA MET A 1 -7.53 -51.13 18.12
C MET A 1 -7.77 -49.62 18.34
N SER A 2 -6.78 -48.83 18.08
CA SER A 2 -6.84 -47.39 18.10
C SER A 2 -7.02 -46.95 16.65
N ASP A 3 -8.21 -46.40 16.35
CA ASP A 3 -8.46 -45.73 15.08
C ASP A 3 -7.52 -44.53 14.99
N GLY A 4 -6.37 -44.76 14.32
CA GLY A 4 -5.55 -43.65 13.78
C GLY A 4 -6.34 -43.02 12.66
N LYS A 5 -6.94 -41.86 12.91
CA LYS A 5 -7.19 -40.93 11.84
C LYS A 5 -5.82 -40.53 11.33
N ASP A 6 -5.43 -41.03 10.15
CA ASP A 6 -4.36 -40.42 9.35
C ASP A 6 -4.76 -38.94 9.17
N MET A 7 -4.13 -38.07 9.93
CA MET A 7 -4.18 -36.64 9.60
C MET A 7 -3.41 -36.52 8.30
N GLU A 8 -4.13 -36.38 7.18
CA GLU A 8 -3.52 -36.04 5.90
C GLU A 8 -2.69 -34.75 6.11
N GLN A 9 -1.39 -34.88 5.98
CA GLN A 9 -0.52 -33.71 6.06
C GLN A 9 -0.82 -32.79 4.87
N PRO A 10 -0.88 -31.47 5.07
CA PRO A 10 -1.17 -30.53 3.99
C PRO A 10 -0.06 -30.62 2.94
N LEU A 11 -0.48 -30.84 1.68
CA LEU A 11 0.42 -30.85 0.54
C LEU A 11 0.81 -29.41 0.18
N VAL A 12 2.07 -29.18 -0.08
CA VAL A 12 2.60 -27.93 -0.62
C VAL A 12 2.91 -28.13 -2.10
N PHE A 13 2.47 -27.20 -2.93
CA PHE A 13 2.78 -27.16 -4.34
C PHE A 13 3.76 -26.01 -4.62
N GLY A 14 4.99 -26.35 -4.98
CA GLY A 14 6.00 -25.41 -5.45
C GLY A 14 6.08 -25.41 -6.97
N LEU A 15 6.18 -24.21 -7.55
CA LEU A 15 6.28 -24.01 -8.99
C LEU A 15 7.45 -23.08 -9.29
N ASP A 16 8.44 -23.62 -9.94
CA ASP A 16 9.57 -22.88 -10.51
C ASP A 16 9.24 -22.51 -11.95
N ILE A 17 9.12 -21.19 -12.20
CA ILE A 17 8.75 -20.64 -13.50
C ILE A 17 10.01 -20.09 -14.18
N GLY A 18 10.88 -21.01 -14.61
CA GLY A 18 12.15 -20.63 -15.23
C GLY A 18 12.01 -20.22 -16.72
N THR A 19 13.03 -19.55 -17.22
CA THR A 19 13.08 -19.06 -18.61
C THR A 19 12.80 -20.16 -19.65
N ARG A 20 13.27 -21.40 -19.38
CA ARG A 20 13.14 -22.56 -20.28
C ARG A 20 12.06 -23.53 -19.86
N ASN A 21 12.06 -23.89 -18.60
CA ASN A 21 11.24 -24.96 -18.05
C ASN A 21 10.35 -24.39 -16.95
N VAL A 22 9.16 -24.95 -16.87
CA VAL A 22 8.31 -24.84 -15.68
C VAL A 22 8.40 -26.17 -14.94
N VAL A 23 8.83 -26.14 -13.68
CA VAL A 23 8.99 -27.32 -12.82
C VAL A 23 8.00 -27.24 -11.69
N GLY A 24 7.06 -28.17 -11.65
CA GLY A 24 6.11 -28.30 -10.55
C GLY A 24 6.47 -29.45 -9.62
N THR A 25 6.48 -29.19 -8.33
CA THR A 25 6.78 -30.15 -7.26
C THR A 25 5.66 -30.12 -6.22
N VAL A 26 5.07 -31.25 -5.92
CA VAL A 26 4.07 -31.40 -4.85
C VAL A 26 4.62 -32.34 -3.80
N GLY A 27 4.56 -31.93 -2.55
CA GLY A 27 5.09 -32.73 -1.45
C GLY A 27 4.63 -32.24 -0.09
N TYR A 28 5.15 -32.86 0.95
CA TYR A 28 4.90 -32.49 2.35
C TYR A 28 6.14 -32.74 3.20
N ARG A 29 6.27 -31.98 4.30
CA ARG A 29 7.37 -32.12 5.26
C ARG A 29 6.94 -33.04 6.40
N THR A 30 7.83 -33.97 6.73
CA THR A 30 7.81 -34.74 7.97
C THR A 30 8.82 -34.15 8.96
N GLU A 31 8.95 -34.68 10.17
CA GLU A 31 9.91 -34.20 11.16
C GLU A 31 11.36 -34.17 10.62
N ASP A 32 11.75 -35.17 9.81
CA ASP A 32 13.12 -35.37 9.37
C ASP A 32 13.36 -35.20 7.85
N GLN A 33 12.31 -35.21 7.03
CA GLN A 33 12.45 -35.31 5.57
C GLN A 33 11.35 -34.55 4.82
N PHE A 34 11.66 -34.10 3.60
CA PHE A 34 10.69 -33.65 2.65
C PHE A 34 10.33 -34.75 1.67
N ILE A 35 9.05 -35.10 1.57
CA ILE A 35 8.53 -36.15 0.70
C ILE A 35 7.91 -35.54 -0.52
N VAL A 36 8.47 -35.79 -1.69
CA VAL A 36 7.93 -35.37 -2.99
C VAL A 36 6.98 -36.45 -3.50
N THR A 37 5.69 -36.13 -3.48
CA THR A 37 4.62 -37.03 -3.94
C THR A 37 4.51 -37.04 -5.46
N ALA A 38 4.66 -35.86 -6.07
CA ALA A 38 4.59 -35.72 -7.54
C ALA A 38 5.52 -34.59 -8.01
N GLN A 39 6.12 -34.83 -9.18
CA GLN A 39 6.94 -33.84 -9.85
C GLN A 39 6.73 -33.91 -11.37
N TYR A 40 6.69 -32.76 -12.01
CA TYR A 40 6.55 -32.70 -13.46
C TYR A 40 7.30 -31.49 -14.01
N ILE A 41 8.06 -31.73 -15.12
CA ILE A 41 8.85 -30.72 -15.81
C ILE A 41 8.28 -30.53 -17.20
N MET A 42 8.08 -29.29 -17.61
CA MET A 42 7.62 -28.95 -18.93
C MET A 42 8.38 -27.77 -19.52
N GLN A 43 8.86 -27.91 -20.74
CA GLN A 43 9.46 -26.81 -21.49
C GLN A 43 8.40 -25.89 -22.08
N HIS A 44 8.69 -24.59 -22.16
CA HIS A 44 7.88 -23.67 -22.93
C HIS A 44 7.89 -24.04 -24.42
N ASP A 45 6.74 -23.98 -25.05
CA ASP A 45 6.60 -24.29 -26.49
C ASP A 45 7.38 -23.28 -27.37
N THR A 46 7.60 -22.07 -26.84
CA THR A 46 8.31 -20.96 -27.50
C THR A 46 9.08 -20.16 -26.44
N ARG A 47 9.91 -19.21 -26.86
CA ARG A 47 10.57 -18.25 -25.96
C ARG A 47 9.54 -17.26 -25.38
N ALA A 48 8.72 -17.73 -24.45
CA ALA A 48 7.70 -16.93 -23.76
C ALA A 48 8.28 -16.12 -22.59
N MET A 49 9.48 -16.49 -22.15
CA MET A 49 10.28 -15.80 -21.15
C MET A 49 11.67 -15.47 -21.69
N LEU A 50 12.24 -14.36 -21.27
CA LEU A 50 13.59 -13.93 -21.59
C LEU A 50 14.25 -13.43 -20.29
N ASP A 51 15.43 -13.95 -19.98
CA ASP A 51 16.28 -13.52 -18.85
C ASP A 51 15.51 -13.43 -17.52
N GLY A 52 14.70 -14.45 -17.22
CA GLY A 52 13.91 -14.53 -16.00
C GLY A 52 12.63 -13.69 -16.01
N GLN A 53 12.28 -13.00 -17.10
CA GLN A 53 11.08 -12.18 -17.20
C GLN A 53 10.03 -12.78 -18.15
N ILE A 54 8.76 -12.66 -17.77
CA ILE A 54 7.63 -13.11 -18.58
C ILE A 54 7.34 -12.07 -19.67
N HIS A 55 7.48 -12.47 -20.94
CA HIS A 55 7.14 -11.66 -22.11
C HIS A 55 5.77 -11.99 -22.70
N ASP A 56 5.29 -13.23 -22.51
CA ASP A 56 3.98 -13.69 -22.98
C ASP A 56 3.25 -14.43 -21.85
N ILE A 57 2.45 -13.70 -21.10
CA ILE A 57 1.70 -14.22 -19.96
C ILE A 57 0.79 -15.39 -20.36
N GLY A 58 0.12 -15.29 -21.51
CA GLY A 58 -0.80 -16.32 -21.96
C GLY A 58 -0.12 -17.66 -22.26
N ARG A 59 1.10 -17.62 -22.85
CA ARG A 59 1.87 -18.84 -23.15
C ARG A 59 2.47 -19.44 -21.90
N VAL A 60 3.01 -18.62 -20.98
CA VAL A 60 3.53 -19.09 -19.70
C VAL A 60 2.40 -19.72 -18.89
N SER A 61 1.24 -19.06 -18.78
CA SER A 61 0.05 -19.60 -18.12
C SER A 61 -0.41 -20.93 -18.74
N GLY A 62 -0.36 -21.04 -20.07
CA GLY A 62 -0.67 -22.30 -20.76
C GLY A 62 0.26 -23.44 -20.37
N THR A 63 1.56 -23.15 -20.17
CA THR A 63 2.54 -24.15 -19.70
C THR A 63 2.29 -24.52 -18.24
N ILE A 64 2.06 -23.53 -17.37
CA ILE A 64 1.72 -23.73 -15.94
C ILE A 64 0.48 -24.62 -15.82
N ARG A 65 -0.58 -24.35 -16.59
CA ARG A 65 -1.82 -25.13 -16.56
C ARG A 65 -1.57 -26.59 -16.92
N LYS A 66 -0.75 -26.86 -17.95
CA LYS A 66 -0.40 -28.23 -18.34
C LYS A 66 0.41 -28.94 -17.23
N VAL A 67 1.32 -28.26 -16.56
CA VAL A 67 2.07 -28.80 -15.39
C VAL A 67 1.09 -29.13 -14.28
N LYS A 68 0.21 -28.20 -13.90
CA LYS A 68 -0.85 -28.41 -12.91
C LYS A 68 -1.69 -29.63 -13.22
N GLU A 69 -2.24 -29.72 -14.44
CA GLU A 69 -3.09 -30.83 -14.85
C GLU A 69 -2.37 -32.20 -14.76
N GLN A 70 -1.06 -32.26 -15.04
CA GLN A 70 -0.29 -33.49 -14.92
C GLN A 70 -0.06 -33.87 -13.47
N LEU A 71 0.24 -32.90 -12.61
CA LEU A 71 0.40 -33.13 -11.17
C LEU A 71 -0.93 -33.56 -10.52
N GLU A 72 -2.04 -32.89 -10.82
CA GLU A 72 -3.36 -33.26 -10.34
C GLU A 72 -3.77 -34.70 -10.73
N LYS A 73 -3.41 -35.12 -11.94
CA LYS A 73 -3.63 -36.53 -12.38
C LYS A 73 -2.79 -37.52 -11.57
N GLN A 74 -1.57 -37.14 -11.17
CA GLN A 74 -0.68 -38.01 -10.41
C GLN A 74 -1.11 -38.15 -8.94
N ILE A 75 -1.50 -37.02 -8.31
CA ILE A 75 -1.89 -36.99 -6.90
C ILE A 75 -3.37 -37.30 -6.66
N GLY A 76 -4.21 -37.21 -7.71
CA GLY A 76 -5.66 -37.41 -7.60
C GLY A 76 -6.41 -36.32 -6.84
N LYS A 77 -5.82 -35.13 -6.64
CA LYS A 77 -6.37 -33.98 -5.94
C LYS A 77 -6.26 -32.72 -6.81
N THR A 78 -7.17 -31.78 -6.64
CA THR A 78 -7.12 -30.47 -7.30
C THR A 78 -6.14 -29.57 -6.55
N LEU A 79 -5.32 -28.84 -7.30
CA LEU A 79 -4.38 -27.84 -6.79
C LEU A 79 -4.97 -26.45 -7.00
N THR A 80 -5.13 -25.70 -5.92
CA THR A 80 -5.69 -24.34 -5.92
C THR A 80 -4.65 -23.29 -5.58
N GLU A 81 -3.72 -23.63 -4.73
CA GLU A 81 -2.66 -22.76 -4.22
C GLU A 81 -1.29 -23.21 -4.68
N VAL A 82 -0.36 -22.26 -4.84
CA VAL A 82 0.99 -22.54 -5.30
C VAL A 82 2.02 -21.60 -4.67
N CYS A 83 3.17 -22.15 -4.27
CA CYS A 83 4.35 -21.36 -3.89
C CYS A 83 5.21 -21.14 -5.14
N ILE A 84 5.64 -19.92 -5.38
CA ILE A 84 6.49 -19.56 -6.51
C ILE A 84 7.76 -18.86 -6.06
N ALA A 85 8.77 -18.84 -6.93
CA ALA A 85 9.94 -18.02 -6.73
C ALA A 85 10.05 -16.97 -7.85
N ALA A 86 10.66 -15.86 -7.50
CA ALA A 86 11.00 -14.80 -8.43
C ALA A 86 12.49 -14.73 -8.66
N ALA A 87 12.89 -14.55 -9.91
CA ALA A 87 14.22 -14.12 -10.34
C ALA A 87 14.07 -12.85 -11.19
N GLY A 88 15.14 -12.17 -11.51
CA GLY A 88 15.02 -11.09 -12.47
C GLY A 88 16.21 -10.13 -12.53
N ARG A 89 16.40 -9.56 -13.73
CA ARG A 89 17.46 -8.62 -14.09
C ARG A 89 17.50 -7.35 -13.22
N VAL A 90 16.41 -6.98 -12.58
CA VAL A 90 16.23 -5.68 -11.94
C VAL A 90 16.12 -5.84 -10.41
N LEU A 91 16.68 -6.94 -9.90
CA LEU A 91 16.77 -7.17 -8.46
C LEU A 91 17.53 -6.01 -7.81
N LYS A 92 16.95 -5.37 -6.82
CA LYS A 92 17.57 -4.36 -5.97
C LYS A 92 17.69 -4.92 -4.57
N THR A 93 18.88 -4.82 -4.01
CA THR A 93 19.15 -5.27 -2.65
C THR A 93 19.60 -4.09 -1.82
N VAL A 94 18.97 -3.89 -0.66
CA VAL A 94 19.32 -2.86 0.31
C VAL A 94 19.68 -3.53 1.61
N THR A 95 20.88 -3.22 2.12
CA THR A 95 21.31 -3.63 3.46
C THR A 95 21.15 -2.45 4.41
N THR A 96 20.50 -2.67 5.54
CA THR A 96 20.31 -1.64 6.56
C THR A 96 20.35 -2.24 7.96
N SER A 97 20.57 -1.39 8.95
CA SER A 97 20.51 -1.76 10.36
C SER A 97 19.38 -1.02 11.02
N ILE A 98 18.63 -1.69 11.88
CA ILE A 98 17.53 -1.11 12.66
C ILE A 98 17.71 -1.49 14.14
N SER A 99 17.18 -0.68 15.05
CA SER A 99 17.13 -1.00 16.47
C SER A 99 15.85 -0.47 17.08
N TYR A 100 15.39 -1.14 18.12
CA TYR A 100 14.22 -0.80 18.90
C TYR A 100 14.59 -0.76 20.39
N ASP A 101 14.28 0.36 21.04
CA ASP A 101 14.51 0.56 22.46
C ASP A 101 13.24 0.25 23.26
N TYR A 102 13.34 -0.62 24.27
CA TYR A 102 12.22 -0.85 25.18
C TYR A 102 12.11 0.25 26.23
N PRO A 103 10.89 0.66 26.63
CA PRO A 103 10.71 1.61 27.74
C PRO A 103 11.25 1.11 29.09
N GLU A 104 11.24 -0.21 29.30
CA GLU A 104 11.76 -0.94 30.48
C GLU A 104 12.34 -2.26 30.02
N GLU A 105 13.32 -2.82 30.77
CA GLU A 105 13.91 -4.13 30.45
C GLU A 105 12.80 -5.18 30.25
N SER A 106 12.70 -5.71 29.04
CA SER A 106 11.65 -6.63 28.62
C SER A 106 12.22 -7.94 28.14
N VAL A 107 11.40 -9.00 28.14
CA VAL A 107 11.75 -10.29 27.53
C VAL A 107 11.36 -10.22 26.07
N VAL A 108 12.32 -10.41 25.18
CA VAL A 108 12.12 -10.39 23.73
C VAL A 108 11.21 -11.54 23.33
N THR A 109 10.15 -11.22 22.63
CA THR A 109 9.17 -12.16 22.09
C THR A 109 9.37 -12.36 20.58
N GLY A 110 8.73 -13.39 20.01
CA GLY A 110 8.71 -13.56 18.55
C GLY A 110 7.99 -12.40 17.82
N GLU A 111 7.02 -11.75 18.47
CA GLU A 111 6.33 -10.57 17.94
C GLU A 111 7.26 -9.35 17.88
N ASP A 112 8.13 -9.18 18.88
CA ASP A 112 9.12 -8.09 18.89
C ASP A 112 10.12 -8.25 17.75
N ILE A 113 10.60 -9.49 17.52
CA ILE A 113 11.52 -9.82 16.42
C ILE A 113 10.83 -9.52 15.09
N HIS A 114 9.60 -9.98 14.92
CA HIS A 114 8.83 -9.71 13.70
C HIS A 114 8.61 -8.21 13.46
N THR A 115 8.30 -7.47 14.52
CA THR A 115 8.16 -6.00 14.44
C THR A 115 9.48 -5.35 14.01
N LEU A 116 10.61 -5.85 14.54
CA LEU A 116 11.94 -5.36 14.16
C LEU A 116 12.21 -5.62 12.66
N ASP A 117 11.91 -6.83 12.16
CA ASP A 117 12.03 -7.20 10.75
C ASP A 117 11.20 -6.23 9.85
N LEU A 118 9.97 -5.92 10.24
CA LEU A 118 9.10 -4.98 9.50
C LEU A 118 9.67 -3.56 9.44
N LEU A 119 10.18 -3.07 10.57
CA LEU A 119 10.84 -1.75 10.63
C LEU A 119 12.09 -1.71 9.74
N GLY A 120 12.85 -2.82 9.71
CA GLY A 120 14.00 -3.00 8.82
C GLY A 120 13.62 -2.93 7.35
N ILE A 121 12.55 -3.62 6.97
CA ILE A 121 12.00 -3.63 5.61
C ILE A 121 11.51 -2.22 5.21
N GLU A 122 10.76 -1.55 6.07
CA GLU A 122 10.27 -0.19 5.82
C GLU A 122 11.44 0.79 5.61
N LYS A 123 12.45 0.71 6.45
CA LYS A 123 13.67 1.53 6.31
C LYS A 123 14.39 1.26 4.99
N ALA A 124 14.54 -0.02 4.63
CA ALA A 124 15.14 -0.40 3.35
C ALA A 124 14.35 0.12 2.15
N GLN A 125 13.01 0.11 2.23
CA GLN A 125 12.14 0.65 1.20
C GLN A 125 12.31 2.18 1.05
N LYS A 126 12.41 2.92 2.15
CA LYS A 126 12.70 4.36 2.13
C LYS A 126 14.05 4.64 1.48
N ILE A 127 15.10 3.90 1.85
CA ILE A 127 16.42 4.03 1.23
C ILE A 127 16.35 3.76 -0.28
N LEU A 128 15.64 2.72 -0.69
CA LEU A 128 15.47 2.42 -2.11
C LEU A 128 14.73 3.52 -2.87
N GLN A 129 13.69 4.12 -2.28
CA GLN A 129 12.95 5.24 -2.87
C GLN A 129 13.84 6.47 -3.04
N GLU A 130 14.69 6.78 -2.06
CA GLU A 130 15.65 7.90 -2.13
C GLU A 130 16.73 7.69 -3.21
N MET A 131 17.13 6.42 -3.44
CA MET A 131 18.11 6.05 -4.47
C MET A 131 17.51 5.90 -5.86
N ASN A 132 16.20 5.91 -6.00
CA ASN A 132 15.51 5.59 -7.23
C ASN A 132 15.13 6.86 -8.00
N ASP A 133 15.88 7.16 -9.06
CA ASP A 133 15.59 8.27 -9.97
C ASP A 133 14.46 7.96 -10.97
N THR A 134 13.84 6.78 -10.87
CA THR A 134 12.79 6.32 -11.78
C THR A 134 11.44 6.23 -11.09
N ASN A 135 10.34 6.38 -11.83
CA ASN A 135 8.97 6.27 -11.30
C ASN A 135 8.52 4.80 -11.09
N TYR A 136 9.44 3.85 -11.12
CA TYR A 136 9.08 2.44 -10.88
C TYR A 136 8.76 2.22 -9.40
N LYS A 137 7.65 1.58 -9.14
CA LYS A 137 7.34 1.02 -7.83
C LYS A 137 8.08 -0.30 -7.67
N PHE A 138 8.59 -0.55 -6.47
CA PHE A 138 9.29 -1.77 -6.12
C PHE A 138 8.57 -2.49 -4.99
N TYR A 139 8.43 -3.80 -5.11
CA TYR A 139 7.92 -4.67 -4.06
C TYR A 139 9.06 -5.40 -3.39
N CYS A 140 9.02 -5.49 -2.07
CA CYS A 140 9.85 -6.42 -1.34
C CYS A 140 9.41 -7.85 -1.67
N VAL A 141 10.33 -8.66 -2.10
CA VAL A 141 10.09 -10.06 -2.48
C VAL A 141 10.77 -11.06 -1.55
N GLY A 142 11.59 -10.55 -0.64
CA GLY A 142 12.24 -11.35 0.38
C GLY A 142 13.22 -10.54 1.21
N TYR A 143 13.53 -11.05 2.40
CA TYR A 143 14.56 -10.47 3.26
C TYR A 143 15.33 -11.59 3.98
N SER A 144 16.45 -11.21 4.55
CA SER A 144 17.27 -12.09 5.36
C SER A 144 17.96 -11.29 6.46
N VAL A 145 17.78 -11.69 7.70
CA VAL A 145 18.51 -11.08 8.80
C VAL A 145 19.95 -11.61 8.78
N VAL A 146 20.88 -10.68 8.67
CA VAL A 146 22.32 -10.99 8.68
C VAL A 146 22.78 -11.24 10.12
N LYS A 147 22.27 -10.41 11.06
CA LYS A 147 22.72 -10.44 12.44
C LYS A 147 21.72 -9.78 13.37
N TYR A 148 21.47 -10.38 14.50
CA TYR A 148 20.75 -9.78 15.61
C TYR A 148 21.68 -9.15 16.62
N PHE A 149 21.19 -8.15 17.34
CA PHE A 149 21.86 -7.49 18.44
C PHE A 149 20.96 -7.46 19.69
N LEU A 150 21.54 -7.76 20.82
CA LEU A 150 20.93 -7.67 22.13
C LEU A 150 21.76 -6.69 22.97
N ASN A 151 21.20 -5.54 23.33
CA ASN A 151 21.93 -4.46 24.03
C ASN A 151 23.27 -4.10 23.32
N ASP A 152 23.20 -3.93 21.99
CA ASP A 152 24.32 -3.64 21.07
C ASP A 152 25.37 -4.78 20.91
N GLU A 153 25.20 -5.91 21.60
CA GLU A 153 26.07 -7.07 21.43
C GLU A 153 25.47 -8.08 20.42
N PRO A 154 26.29 -8.66 19.52
CA PRO A 154 25.79 -9.58 18.51
C PRO A 154 25.35 -10.92 19.10
N PHE A 155 24.17 -11.39 18.67
CA PHE A 155 23.56 -12.66 19.06
C PHE A 155 23.07 -13.43 17.84
N SER A 156 23.04 -14.76 17.95
CA SER A 156 22.45 -15.62 16.89
C SER A 156 20.94 -15.75 17.03
N ASN A 157 20.42 -15.68 18.25
CA ASN A 157 18.99 -15.70 18.56
C ASN A 157 18.77 -14.85 19.79
N ILE A 158 17.85 -13.88 19.71
CA ILE A 158 17.53 -12.95 20.79
C ILE A 158 16.21 -13.30 21.50
N GLU A 159 15.42 -14.23 20.96
CA GLU A 159 14.14 -14.64 21.54
C GLU A 159 14.29 -15.18 22.95
N SER A 160 13.37 -14.83 23.83
CA SER A 160 13.34 -15.20 25.25
C SER A 160 14.48 -14.62 26.11
N HIS A 161 15.32 -13.77 25.57
CA HIS A 161 16.33 -13.02 26.32
C HIS A 161 15.74 -11.71 26.83
N LYS A 162 16.35 -11.17 27.90
CA LYS A 162 16.01 -9.84 28.43
C LYS A 162 16.89 -8.78 27.79
N ALA A 163 16.27 -7.68 27.38
CA ALA A 163 16.95 -6.57 26.76
C ALA A 163 16.32 -5.23 27.11
N ASP A 164 17.14 -4.21 27.13
CA ASP A 164 16.71 -2.80 27.07
C ASP A 164 16.59 -2.34 25.61
N ARG A 165 17.36 -3.00 24.72
CA ARG A 165 17.42 -2.67 23.29
C ARG A 165 17.66 -3.94 22.45
N ILE A 166 16.91 -4.04 21.36
CA ILE A 166 17.14 -5.04 20.32
C ILE A 166 17.50 -4.38 19.00
N GLY A 167 18.22 -5.07 18.15
CA GLY A 167 18.60 -4.55 16.83
C GLY A 167 18.88 -5.68 15.85
N GLU A 168 18.94 -5.33 14.58
CA GLU A 168 19.34 -6.24 13.52
C GLU A 168 20.03 -5.54 12.35
N ASP A 169 20.86 -6.29 11.66
CA ASP A 169 21.29 -5.99 10.30
C ASP A 169 20.51 -6.87 9.34
N ILE A 170 19.79 -6.25 8.42
CA ILE A 170 18.87 -6.92 7.50
C ILE A 170 19.21 -6.60 6.04
N ILE A 171 19.10 -7.61 5.18
CA ILE A 171 19.14 -7.48 3.73
C ILE A 171 17.72 -7.62 3.20
N VAL A 172 17.24 -6.62 2.51
CA VAL A 172 15.91 -6.62 1.90
C VAL A 172 16.06 -6.55 0.38
N THR A 173 15.33 -7.39 -0.31
CA THR A 173 15.39 -7.52 -1.76
C THR A 173 14.07 -7.12 -2.40
N PHE A 174 14.17 -6.33 -3.44
CA PHE A 174 13.06 -5.71 -4.14
C PHE A 174 13.07 -6.06 -5.62
N LEU A 175 11.89 -6.25 -6.20
CA LEU A 175 11.64 -6.35 -7.63
C LEU A 175 10.67 -5.27 -8.09
N PRO A 176 10.76 -4.82 -9.36
CA PRO A 176 9.76 -3.94 -9.94
C PRO A 176 8.37 -4.58 -9.92
N GLU A 177 7.35 -3.75 -9.76
CA GLU A 177 5.93 -4.11 -9.80
C GLU A 177 5.59 -4.97 -11.02
N ASP A 178 6.00 -4.53 -12.21
CA ASP A 178 5.71 -5.22 -13.47
C ASP A 178 6.17 -6.69 -13.50
N VAL A 179 7.29 -7.00 -12.85
CA VAL A 179 7.83 -8.38 -12.79
C VAL A 179 6.96 -9.25 -11.89
N VAL A 180 6.62 -8.74 -10.72
CA VAL A 180 5.78 -9.45 -9.75
C VAL A 180 4.38 -9.65 -10.31
N ASP A 181 3.79 -8.61 -10.89
CA ASP A 181 2.46 -8.66 -11.52
C ASP A 181 2.40 -9.63 -12.67
N GLY A 182 3.47 -9.71 -13.48
CA GLY A 182 3.59 -10.69 -14.56
C GLY A 182 3.52 -12.13 -14.06
N LEU A 183 4.23 -12.44 -12.95
CA LEU A 183 4.21 -13.76 -12.32
C LEU A 183 2.82 -14.10 -11.77
N TYR A 184 2.22 -13.19 -11.01
CA TYR A 184 0.87 -13.38 -10.44
C TYR A 184 -0.18 -13.53 -11.55
N ALA A 185 -0.12 -12.72 -12.60
CA ALA A 185 -1.03 -12.81 -13.72
C ALA A 185 -0.95 -14.16 -14.44
N ALA A 186 0.27 -14.69 -14.66
CA ALA A 186 0.46 -15.98 -15.31
C ALA A 186 -0.09 -17.14 -14.44
N VAL A 187 0.15 -17.11 -13.14
CA VAL A 187 -0.34 -18.10 -12.17
C VAL A 187 -1.86 -18.07 -12.06
N ASN A 188 -2.44 -16.87 -11.87
CA ASN A 188 -3.89 -16.70 -11.76
C ASN A 188 -4.62 -17.11 -13.05
N GLN A 189 -4.08 -16.78 -14.21
CA GLN A 189 -4.66 -17.22 -15.50
C GLN A 189 -4.59 -18.74 -15.68
N ALA A 190 -3.66 -19.44 -15.00
CA ALA A 190 -3.62 -20.89 -14.94
C ALA A 190 -4.64 -21.51 -13.97
N GLY A 191 -5.38 -20.69 -13.21
CA GLY A 191 -6.37 -21.10 -12.21
C GLY A 191 -5.70 -21.56 -10.92
N LEU A 192 -4.67 -20.85 -10.48
CA LEU A 192 -3.94 -21.05 -9.23
C LEU A 192 -3.86 -19.70 -8.48
N GLU A 193 -3.81 -19.77 -7.16
CA GLU A 193 -3.56 -18.64 -6.29
C GLU A 193 -2.15 -18.76 -5.68
N VAL A 194 -1.45 -17.64 -5.56
CA VAL A 194 -0.09 -17.64 -4.99
C VAL A 194 -0.20 -17.66 -3.47
N ALA A 195 0.23 -18.78 -2.87
CA ALA A 195 0.29 -18.95 -1.43
C ALA A 195 1.58 -18.37 -0.81
N ASN A 196 2.69 -18.41 -1.56
CA ASN A 196 3.97 -17.86 -1.11
C ASN A 196 4.80 -17.42 -2.32
N LEU A 197 5.48 -16.28 -2.19
CA LEU A 197 6.46 -15.80 -3.14
C LEU A 197 7.81 -15.66 -2.45
N THR A 198 8.81 -16.37 -2.94
CA THR A 198 10.19 -16.28 -2.45
C THR A 198 11.14 -15.84 -3.56
N LEU A 199 12.43 -15.77 -3.26
CA LEU A 199 13.50 -15.59 -4.25
C LEU A 199 14.11 -16.93 -4.63
N GLU A 200 14.43 -17.14 -5.92
CA GLU A 200 15.12 -18.35 -6.37
C GLU A 200 16.40 -18.64 -5.58
N PRO A 201 17.30 -17.65 -5.33
CA PRO A 201 18.50 -17.91 -4.53
C PRO A 201 18.20 -18.28 -3.07
N ILE A 202 17.12 -17.78 -2.45
CA ILE A 202 16.72 -18.20 -1.09
C ILE A 202 16.24 -19.66 -1.12
N ALA A 203 15.39 -19.99 -2.07
CA ALA A 203 14.91 -21.34 -2.26
C ALA A 203 16.06 -22.33 -2.49
N ALA A 204 17.00 -21.98 -3.35
CA ALA A 204 18.14 -22.83 -3.67
C ALA A 204 19.09 -23.06 -2.46
N ILE A 205 19.35 -22.03 -1.64
CA ILE A 205 20.18 -22.14 -0.44
C ILE A 205 19.61 -23.14 0.57
N ASN A 206 18.30 -23.13 0.77
CA ASN A 206 17.65 -23.99 1.77
C ASN A 206 17.88 -25.47 1.49
N VAL A 207 18.12 -25.83 0.23
CA VAL A 207 18.46 -27.20 -0.17
C VAL A 207 19.95 -27.41 -0.31
N ALA A 208 20.66 -26.49 -0.99
CA ALA A 208 22.04 -26.69 -1.40
C ALA A 208 23.05 -26.45 -0.28
N ILE A 209 22.73 -25.62 0.71
CA ILE A 209 23.62 -25.27 1.83
C ILE A 209 22.90 -25.54 3.15
N PRO A 210 23.07 -26.74 3.76
CA PRO A 210 22.56 -27.01 5.08
C PRO A 210 23.00 -25.97 6.12
N GLU A 211 22.18 -25.70 7.12
CA GLU A 211 22.45 -24.66 8.14
C GLU A 211 23.83 -24.79 8.80
N SER A 212 24.27 -26.01 9.05
CA SER A 212 25.60 -26.27 9.61
C SER A 212 26.76 -25.76 8.76
N TYR A 213 26.57 -25.59 7.46
CA TYR A 213 27.56 -25.05 6.53
C TYR A 213 27.41 -23.55 6.26
N ARG A 214 26.30 -22.93 6.64
CA ARG A 214 26.09 -21.50 6.45
C ARG A 214 27.04 -20.63 7.29
N LEU A 215 27.68 -21.19 8.31
CA LEU A 215 28.80 -20.54 9.02
C LEU A 215 29.99 -20.25 8.13
N LEU A 216 30.15 -21.01 7.03
CA LEU A 216 31.24 -20.83 6.09
C LEU A 216 30.87 -19.76 5.04
N ASN A 217 31.92 -19.11 4.54
CA ASN A 217 31.78 -18.18 3.43
C ASN A 217 31.68 -18.96 2.10
N ILE A 218 30.46 -19.26 1.67
CA ILE A 218 30.15 -20.06 0.47
C ILE A 218 29.32 -19.26 -0.49
N ALA A 219 29.69 -19.24 -1.79
CA ALA A 219 28.82 -18.78 -2.85
C ALA A 219 27.96 -19.91 -3.39
N LEU A 220 26.69 -19.72 -3.55
CA LEU A 220 25.81 -20.55 -4.35
C LEU A 220 25.51 -19.83 -5.66
N VAL A 221 25.65 -20.55 -6.78
CA VAL A 221 25.35 -20.04 -8.11
C VAL A 221 24.32 -20.97 -8.75
N ASP A 222 23.11 -20.47 -8.95
CA ASP A 222 22.07 -21.16 -9.71
C ASP A 222 22.13 -20.72 -11.15
N ILE A 223 22.47 -21.65 -12.05
CA ILE A 223 22.62 -21.37 -13.47
C ILE A 223 21.40 -21.89 -14.21
N GLY A 224 20.52 -20.98 -14.55
CA GLY A 224 19.32 -21.26 -15.32
C GLY A 224 19.58 -21.28 -16.85
N ALA A 225 18.54 -20.97 -17.60
CA ALA A 225 18.65 -20.80 -19.06
C ALA A 225 18.99 -19.32 -19.39
N GLY A 226 18.34 -18.35 -18.78
CA GLY A 226 18.54 -16.93 -19.06
C GLY A 226 19.30 -16.16 -17.98
N THR A 227 19.34 -16.66 -16.72
CA THR A 227 19.97 -15.99 -15.58
C THR A 227 20.92 -16.91 -14.82
N SER A 228 21.92 -16.30 -14.18
CA SER A 228 22.77 -16.95 -13.16
C SER A 228 22.59 -16.15 -11.86
N ASP A 229 21.93 -16.76 -10.89
CA ASP A 229 21.61 -16.17 -9.60
C ASP A 229 22.67 -16.54 -8.57
N ILE A 230 23.14 -15.55 -7.81
CA ILE A 230 24.27 -15.70 -6.90
C ILE A 230 23.81 -15.32 -5.50
N SER A 231 24.14 -16.14 -4.53
CA SER A 231 23.96 -15.83 -3.11
C SER A 231 25.20 -16.22 -2.32
N ILE A 232 25.48 -15.50 -1.23
CA ILE A 232 26.66 -15.73 -0.40
C ILE A 232 26.22 -15.92 1.04
N THR A 233 26.68 -17.03 1.65
CA THR A 233 26.52 -17.29 3.07
C THR A 233 27.79 -16.98 3.83
N LYS A 234 27.66 -16.50 5.05
CA LYS A 234 28.75 -16.26 5.98
C LYS A 234 28.21 -16.11 7.39
N ASP A 235 28.94 -16.60 8.40
CA ASP A 235 28.62 -16.41 9.82
C ASP A 235 27.17 -16.86 10.20
N GLY A 236 26.65 -17.87 9.49
CA GLY A 236 25.34 -18.47 9.72
C GLY A 236 24.20 -17.89 8.90
N SER A 237 24.43 -16.77 8.21
CA SER A 237 23.39 -16.03 7.48
C SER A 237 23.76 -15.83 6.02
N ILE A 238 22.76 -15.42 5.23
CA ILE A 238 22.97 -14.96 3.86
C ILE A 238 23.35 -13.49 3.94
N ILE A 239 24.52 -13.14 3.37
CA ILE A 239 25.07 -11.80 3.45
C ILE A 239 24.91 -10.98 2.16
N ALA A 240 24.60 -11.63 1.04
CA ALA A 240 24.43 -10.94 -0.25
C ALA A 240 23.67 -11.78 -1.25
N TYR A 241 22.95 -11.10 -2.13
CA TYR A 241 22.33 -11.63 -3.35
C TYR A 241 22.77 -10.83 -4.56
N GLY A 242 22.88 -11.48 -5.71
CA GLY A 242 23.14 -10.86 -6.98
C GLY A 242 22.71 -11.74 -8.14
N MET A 243 22.65 -11.18 -9.33
CA MET A 243 22.28 -11.87 -10.54
C MET A 243 23.06 -11.31 -11.71
N ILE A 244 23.34 -12.16 -12.69
CA ILE A 244 23.85 -11.77 -13.99
C ILE A 244 22.97 -12.37 -15.10
N PRO A 245 22.68 -11.63 -16.20
CA PRO A 245 21.87 -12.11 -17.29
C PRO A 245 22.72 -12.86 -18.34
N LEU A 246 23.53 -13.80 -17.91
CA LEU A 246 24.36 -14.68 -18.73
C LEU A 246 24.18 -16.10 -18.21
N ALA A 247 23.64 -16.98 -19.04
CA ALA A 247 23.33 -18.36 -18.64
C ALA A 247 23.31 -19.31 -19.85
N GLY A 248 22.55 -20.40 -19.76
CA GLY A 248 22.57 -21.47 -20.77
C GLY A 248 22.12 -21.08 -22.17
N ASP A 249 21.32 -20.02 -22.35
CA ASP A 249 20.78 -19.61 -23.64
C ASP A 249 21.83 -18.99 -24.54
N GLU A 250 22.84 -18.32 -23.98
CA GLU A 250 23.99 -17.79 -24.73
C GLU A 250 24.71 -18.88 -25.53
N LEU A 251 24.91 -20.04 -24.89
CA LEU A 251 25.52 -21.19 -25.57
C LEU A 251 24.60 -21.71 -26.67
N THR A 252 23.29 -21.76 -26.42
CA THR A 252 22.31 -22.24 -27.39
C THR A 252 22.25 -21.33 -28.62
N GLU A 253 22.30 -20.02 -28.40
CA GLU A 253 22.30 -19.03 -29.49
C GLU A 253 23.57 -19.14 -30.35
N LEU A 254 24.73 -19.33 -29.73
CA LEU A 254 25.97 -19.57 -30.43
C LEU A 254 25.89 -20.84 -31.28
N ILE A 255 25.28 -21.91 -30.78
CA ILE A 255 25.06 -23.17 -31.51
C ILE A 255 24.09 -22.96 -32.67
N VAL A 256 22.98 -22.22 -32.49
CA VAL A 256 22.04 -21.83 -33.56
C VAL A 256 22.77 -21.18 -34.76
N GLN A 257 23.63 -20.20 -34.43
CA GLN A 257 24.36 -19.41 -35.42
C GLN A 257 25.39 -20.25 -36.18
N ASN A 258 26.13 -21.12 -35.46
CA ASN A 258 27.22 -21.89 -36.06
C ASN A 258 26.77 -23.10 -36.84
N TYR A 259 25.74 -23.81 -36.36
CA TYR A 259 25.24 -25.02 -37.01
C TYR A 259 24.01 -24.81 -37.86
N LEU A 260 23.52 -23.56 -38.01
CA LEU A 260 22.36 -23.20 -38.79
C LEU A 260 21.12 -24.07 -38.46
N VAL A 261 20.81 -24.18 -37.19
CA VAL A 261 19.69 -24.97 -36.70
C VAL A 261 18.70 -24.06 -35.96
N ASP A 262 17.49 -24.56 -35.72
CA ASP A 262 16.55 -23.87 -34.84
C ASP A 262 16.99 -23.99 -33.37
N PHE A 263 16.43 -23.15 -32.53
CA PHE A 263 16.77 -23.06 -31.11
C PHE A 263 16.56 -24.41 -30.39
N LYS A 264 15.52 -25.15 -30.71
CA LYS A 264 15.21 -26.44 -30.09
C LYS A 264 16.26 -27.50 -30.48
N THR A 265 16.69 -27.50 -31.72
CA THR A 265 17.76 -28.41 -32.23
C THR A 265 19.10 -28.01 -31.61
N ALA A 266 19.39 -26.72 -31.47
CA ALA A 266 20.59 -26.24 -30.78
C ALA A 266 20.63 -26.66 -29.32
N GLU A 267 19.51 -26.57 -28.62
CA GLU A 267 19.37 -27.02 -27.22
C GLU A 267 19.58 -28.55 -27.13
N TYR A 268 19.02 -29.30 -28.07
CA TYR A 268 19.27 -30.74 -28.16
C TYR A 268 20.77 -31.03 -28.34
N ILE A 269 21.46 -30.34 -29.24
CA ILE A 269 22.92 -30.50 -29.46
C ILE A 269 23.66 -30.19 -28.16
N LYS A 270 23.35 -29.09 -27.49
CA LYS A 270 23.97 -28.69 -26.24
C LYS A 270 23.80 -29.76 -25.16
N LEU A 271 22.57 -30.24 -24.95
CA LEU A 271 22.27 -31.26 -23.94
C LEU A 271 22.96 -32.61 -24.28
N GLN A 272 22.89 -33.06 -25.54
CA GLN A 272 23.54 -34.32 -25.94
C GLN A 272 25.04 -34.24 -25.77
N SER A 273 25.66 -33.08 -25.97
CA SER A 273 27.13 -32.92 -25.79
C SER A 273 27.61 -33.22 -24.36
N THR A 274 26.69 -33.23 -23.40
CA THR A 274 27.05 -33.59 -21.97
C THR A 274 27.00 -35.08 -21.70
N THR A 275 26.33 -35.88 -22.54
CA THR A 275 26.06 -37.29 -22.34
C THR A 275 26.59 -38.21 -23.42
N GLU A 276 26.68 -37.73 -24.65
CA GLU A 276 27.07 -38.51 -25.83
C GLU A 276 28.41 -38.04 -26.36
N GLU A 277 29.21 -38.95 -26.91
CA GLU A 277 30.47 -38.61 -27.54
C GLU A 277 30.28 -38.06 -29.00
N GLU A 278 29.24 -38.48 -29.68
CA GLU A 278 28.88 -38.05 -31.07
C GLU A 278 27.40 -37.66 -31.11
N ILE A 279 27.13 -36.49 -31.64
CA ILE A 279 25.79 -35.93 -31.72
C ILE A 279 25.32 -35.92 -33.19
N THR A 280 24.14 -36.47 -33.44
CA THR A 280 23.51 -36.46 -34.77
C THR A 280 22.36 -35.45 -34.78
N TYR A 281 22.38 -34.53 -35.74
CA TYR A 281 21.32 -33.52 -35.90
C TYR A 281 21.05 -33.22 -37.36
N LYS A 282 19.94 -32.49 -37.64
CA LYS A 282 19.63 -31.98 -39.01
C LYS A 282 19.64 -30.46 -38.96
N ASP A 283 20.29 -29.85 -39.94
CA ASP A 283 20.29 -28.40 -40.14
C ASP A 283 18.97 -27.91 -40.78
N ILE A 284 18.87 -26.60 -41.03
CA ILE A 284 17.69 -25.96 -41.66
C ILE A 284 17.42 -26.46 -43.07
N MET A 285 18.42 -27.06 -43.71
CA MET A 285 18.32 -27.68 -45.04
C MET A 285 17.93 -29.16 -44.96
N LEU A 286 17.66 -29.68 -43.77
CA LEU A 286 17.34 -31.06 -43.45
C LEU A 286 18.50 -32.04 -43.75
N ILE A 287 19.73 -31.53 -43.88
CA ILE A 287 20.94 -32.35 -44.05
C ILE A 287 21.33 -32.88 -42.67
N GLU A 288 21.59 -34.18 -42.63
CA GLU A 288 22.04 -34.86 -41.43
C GLU A 288 23.56 -34.65 -41.22
N HIS A 289 23.90 -34.20 -40.03
CA HIS A 289 25.27 -33.96 -39.60
C HIS A 289 25.59 -34.84 -38.39
N LYS A 290 26.86 -35.19 -38.25
CA LYS A 290 27.40 -35.86 -37.07
C LYS A 290 28.63 -35.12 -36.60
N ILE A 291 28.62 -34.70 -35.37
CA ILE A 291 29.69 -33.92 -34.79
C ILE A 291 30.13 -34.56 -33.43
N PRO A 292 31.42 -34.56 -33.09
CA PRO A 292 31.86 -34.98 -31.77
C PRO A 292 31.50 -33.94 -30.76
N ALA A 293 31.15 -34.38 -29.53
CA ALA A 293 30.84 -33.48 -28.43
C ALA A 293 31.95 -32.45 -28.13
N LYS A 294 33.18 -32.85 -28.35
CA LYS A 294 34.33 -31.97 -28.22
C LYS A 294 34.28 -30.72 -29.09
N GLU A 295 33.76 -30.82 -30.31
CA GLU A 295 33.59 -29.67 -31.21
C GLU A 295 32.61 -28.66 -30.62
N VAL A 296 31.52 -29.13 -30.02
CA VAL A 296 30.55 -28.26 -29.29
C VAL A 296 31.20 -27.58 -28.11
N TRP A 297 32.00 -28.29 -27.34
CA TRP A 297 32.73 -27.71 -26.19
C TRP A 297 33.74 -26.65 -26.61
N GLU A 298 34.52 -26.91 -27.69
CA GLU A 298 35.47 -25.93 -28.24
C GLU A 298 34.77 -24.71 -28.79
N LEU A 299 33.60 -24.87 -29.42
CA LEU A 299 32.77 -23.79 -29.91
C LEU A 299 32.25 -22.92 -28.74
N THR A 300 31.75 -23.53 -27.66
CA THR A 300 31.10 -22.82 -26.53
C THR A 300 32.09 -22.31 -25.51
N ALA A 301 33.35 -22.76 -25.48
CA ALA A 301 34.36 -22.39 -24.49
C ALA A 301 34.54 -20.87 -24.31
N PRO A 302 34.51 -20.00 -25.34
CA PRO A 302 34.61 -18.55 -25.15
C PRO A 302 33.45 -17.97 -24.34
N ILE A 303 32.22 -18.45 -24.54
CA ILE A 303 31.05 -18.01 -23.78
C ILE A 303 31.15 -18.51 -22.33
N VAL A 304 31.60 -19.74 -22.12
CA VAL A 304 31.82 -20.28 -20.75
C VAL A 304 32.90 -19.48 -20.00
N ASP A 305 33.94 -19.01 -20.68
CA ASP A 305 34.96 -18.13 -20.11
C ASP A 305 34.36 -16.76 -19.72
N GLU A 306 33.53 -16.18 -20.57
CA GLU A 306 32.82 -14.93 -20.29
C GLU A 306 31.86 -15.07 -19.10
N MET A 307 31.01 -16.10 -19.10
CA MET A 307 30.08 -16.41 -17.99
C MET A 307 30.82 -16.56 -16.65
N THR A 308 31.88 -17.43 -16.64
CA THR A 308 32.64 -17.68 -15.41
C THR A 308 33.42 -16.47 -14.94
N THR A 309 33.87 -15.61 -15.85
CA THR A 309 34.52 -14.32 -15.50
C THR A 309 33.51 -13.37 -14.85
N ALA A 310 32.30 -13.23 -15.45
CA ALA A 310 31.26 -12.38 -14.91
C ALA A 310 30.75 -12.87 -13.55
N VAL A 311 30.54 -14.18 -13.38
CA VAL A 311 30.14 -14.79 -12.09
C VAL A 311 31.20 -14.60 -11.04
N ALA A 312 32.48 -14.85 -11.35
CA ALA A 312 33.56 -14.66 -10.38
C ALA A 312 33.72 -13.19 -9.96
N ALA A 313 33.58 -12.25 -10.91
CA ALA A 313 33.60 -10.82 -10.62
C ALA A 313 32.43 -10.43 -9.68
N LYS A 314 31.23 -10.93 -9.97
CA LYS A 314 30.04 -10.65 -9.15
C LYS A 314 30.14 -11.27 -7.76
N ILE A 315 30.67 -12.48 -7.63
CA ILE A 315 30.94 -13.11 -6.31
C ILE A 315 31.90 -12.24 -5.50
N LYS A 316 33.02 -11.79 -6.10
CA LYS A 316 33.98 -10.93 -5.41
C LYS A 316 33.35 -9.59 -5.00
N GLU A 317 32.62 -8.94 -5.90
CA GLU A 317 31.86 -7.68 -5.61
C GLU A 317 30.93 -7.87 -4.40
N LEU A 318 30.13 -8.94 -4.40
CA LEU A 318 29.16 -9.23 -3.33
C LEU A 318 29.82 -9.65 -2.00
N ASN A 319 31.05 -10.12 -2.04
CA ASN A 319 31.83 -10.58 -0.88
C ASN A 319 32.88 -9.54 -0.42
N GLY A 320 32.71 -8.26 -0.76
CA GLY A 320 33.62 -7.18 -0.36
C GLY A 320 35.00 -7.29 -0.99
N ASP A 321 35.06 -7.57 -2.27
CA ASP A 321 36.27 -7.78 -3.09
C ASP A 321 37.15 -8.95 -2.63
N GLN A 322 36.58 -9.86 -1.84
CA GLN A 322 37.26 -11.06 -1.33
C GLN A 322 36.72 -12.30 -2.05
N THR A 323 37.58 -13.31 -2.25
CA THR A 323 37.10 -14.61 -2.73
C THR A 323 36.38 -15.36 -1.60
N VAL A 324 35.48 -16.27 -1.99
CA VAL A 324 34.75 -17.15 -1.05
C VAL A 324 35.57 -18.38 -0.69
N SER A 325 35.16 -19.15 0.33
CA SER A 325 35.86 -20.40 0.72
C SER A 325 35.53 -21.58 -0.19
N ALA A 326 34.35 -21.60 -0.78
CA ALA A 326 33.86 -22.58 -1.74
C ALA A 326 32.75 -21.99 -2.60
N ALA A 327 32.49 -22.56 -3.78
CA ALA A 327 31.36 -22.24 -4.61
C ALA A 327 30.57 -23.50 -4.97
N PHE A 328 29.27 -23.48 -4.74
CA PHE A 328 28.35 -24.54 -5.10
C PHE A 328 27.55 -24.09 -6.32
N ILE A 329 27.43 -24.98 -7.30
CA ILE A 329 26.70 -24.73 -8.53
C ILE A 329 25.44 -25.59 -8.51
N VAL A 330 24.29 -25.01 -8.83
CA VAL A 330 23.02 -25.70 -9.01
C VAL A 330 22.39 -25.27 -10.35
N GLY A 331 21.19 -25.75 -10.63
CA GLY A 331 20.51 -25.44 -11.87
C GLY A 331 20.94 -26.27 -13.07
N GLY A 332 20.16 -26.20 -14.13
CA GLY A 332 20.40 -26.98 -15.37
C GLY A 332 21.68 -26.59 -16.09
N GLY A 333 22.03 -25.29 -16.08
CA GLY A 333 23.24 -24.73 -16.68
C GLY A 333 24.53 -25.15 -15.98
N GLY A 334 24.46 -25.57 -14.72
CA GLY A 334 25.62 -26.06 -13.98
C GLY A 334 26.32 -27.29 -14.58
N LYS A 335 25.66 -27.99 -15.54
CA LYS A 335 26.19 -29.14 -16.27
C LYS A 335 27.07 -28.74 -17.48
N ILE A 336 27.23 -27.47 -17.77
CA ILE A 336 28.06 -26.98 -18.88
C ILE A 336 29.49 -27.52 -18.73
N HIS A 337 30.00 -28.08 -19.82
CA HIS A 337 31.34 -28.68 -19.80
C HIS A 337 32.42 -27.65 -19.47
N GLY A 338 33.24 -27.96 -18.47
CA GLY A 338 34.39 -27.14 -18.04
C GLY A 338 34.01 -25.94 -17.14
N TYR A 339 32.74 -25.67 -16.91
CA TYR A 339 32.27 -24.50 -16.14
C TYR A 339 32.84 -24.44 -14.72
N THR A 340 32.72 -25.55 -13.94
CA THR A 340 33.18 -25.60 -12.55
C THR A 340 34.69 -25.35 -12.42
N LYS A 341 35.46 -25.91 -13.36
CA LYS A 341 36.91 -25.75 -13.38
C LYS A 341 37.32 -24.31 -13.74
N MET A 342 36.69 -23.72 -14.79
CA MET A 342 36.98 -22.36 -15.18
C MET A 342 36.59 -21.36 -14.08
N LEU A 343 35.44 -21.58 -13.41
CA LEU A 343 35.04 -20.75 -12.28
C LEU A 343 36.03 -20.87 -11.10
N ALA A 344 36.54 -22.10 -10.79
CA ALA A 344 37.56 -22.29 -9.76
C ALA A 344 38.83 -21.48 -10.07
N GLU A 345 39.31 -21.52 -11.32
CA GLU A 345 40.46 -20.74 -11.77
C GLU A 345 40.23 -19.21 -11.60
N LYS A 346 39.04 -18.70 -11.96
CA LYS A 346 38.68 -17.25 -11.83
C LYS A 346 38.53 -16.80 -10.35
N LEU A 347 38.10 -17.70 -9.49
CA LEU A 347 37.97 -17.46 -8.03
C LEU A 347 39.26 -17.70 -7.25
N ASP A 348 40.34 -18.17 -7.89
CA ASP A 348 41.58 -18.60 -7.22
C ASP A 348 41.33 -19.71 -6.19
N LEU A 349 40.40 -20.61 -6.48
CA LEU A 349 40.06 -21.76 -5.62
C LEU A 349 40.59 -23.06 -6.20
N PRO A 350 40.93 -24.05 -5.32
CA PRO A 350 41.15 -25.42 -5.79
C PRO A 350 39.90 -25.99 -6.46
N ASP A 351 40.04 -26.76 -7.55
CA ASP A 351 38.93 -27.37 -8.28
C ASP A 351 37.91 -28.09 -7.40
N VAL A 352 38.41 -28.76 -6.34
CA VAL A 352 37.57 -29.50 -5.37
C VAL A 352 36.67 -28.63 -4.49
N ARG A 353 36.85 -27.30 -4.52
CA ARG A 353 36.02 -26.34 -3.78
C ARG A 353 34.95 -25.70 -4.62
N VAL A 354 34.90 -25.99 -5.93
CA VAL A 354 33.84 -25.59 -6.83
C VAL A 354 33.13 -26.81 -7.36
N ALA A 355 31.91 -27.04 -6.93
CA ALA A 355 31.23 -28.32 -7.19
C ALA A 355 29.78 -28.09 -7.67
N LEU A 356 29.40 -28.87 -8.69
CA LEU A 356 27.99 -29.01 -9.08
C LEU A 356 27.28 -29.81 -7.99
N ARG A 357 26.15 -29.28 -7.50
CA ARG A 357 25.33 -29.87 -6.44
C ARG A 357 24.03 -30.41 -7.00
N GLY A 358 23.66 -31.61 -6.64
CA GLY A 358 22.43 -32.26 -7.14
C GLY A 358 22.05 -33.43 -6.23
N GLU A 359 22.44 -34.66 -6.57
CA GLU A 359 22.00 -35.85 -5.83
C GLU A 359 22.42 -35.83 -4.36
N GLU A 360 23.59 -35.31 -4.04
CA GLU A 360 24.14 -35.29 -2.68
C GLU A 360 23.43 -34.31 -1.74
N VAL A 361 22.83 -33.21 -2.28
CA VAL A 361 22.07 -32.25 -1.47
C VAL A 361 20.60 -32.62 -1.37
N LEU A 362 20.15 -33.55 -2.19
CA LEU A 362 18.79 -34.09 -2.19
C LEU A 362 18.65 -35.40 -1.39
N GLN A 363 19.60 -35.71 -0.48
CA GLN A 363 19.58 -36.96 0.31
C GLN A 363 18.42 -36.98 1.31
N GLU A 364 18.09 -35.85 1.91
CA GLU A 364 16.96 -35.69 2.84
C GLU A 364 15.61 -35.58 2.13
N VAL A 365 15.62 -35.59 0.79
CA VAL A 365 14.41 -35.53 -0.04
C VAL A 365 14.08 -36.92 -0.54
N VAL A 366 12.90 -37.41 -0.20
CA VAL A 366 12.36 -38.69 -0.63
C VAL A 366 11.39 -38.51 -1.77
N PHE A 367 11.61 -39.19 -2.89
CA PHE A 367 10.67 -39.18 -4.02
C PHE A 367 9.83 -40.44 -3.99
N GLU A 368 8.52 -40.34 -3.94
CA GLU A 368 7.60 -41.48 -4.05
C GLU A 368 7.57 -42.03 -5.48
N GLN A 369 7.86 -41.18 -6.49
CA GLN A 369 8.00 -41.61 -7.88
C GLN A 369 9.35 -42.30 -8.11
N GLN A 370 9.32 -43.52 -8.65
CA GLN A 370 10.54 -44.36 -8.81
C GLN A 370 11.47 -43.93 -9.95
N ASP A 371 10.97 -43.13 -10.94
CA ASP A 371 11.68 -42.80 -12.16
C ASP A 371 12.35 -41.41 -12.14
N ILE A 372 12.26 -40.66 -11.03
CA ILE A 372 12.87 -39.33 -10.94
C ILE A 372 14.35 -39.43 -10.63
N LYS A 373 15.14 -38.88 -11.54
CA LYS A 373 16.57 -38.72 -11.31
C LYS A 373 16.82 -37.47 -10.48
N LYS A 374 17.53 -37.60 -9.36
CA LYS A 374 17.96 -36.46 -8.55
C LYS A 374 18.94 -35.60 -9.35
N ASP A 375 18.50 -34.46 -9.80
CA ASP A 375 19.15 -33.57 -10.75
C ASP A 375 19.35 -32.18 -10.12
N PRO A 376 20.47 -31.46 -10.41
CA PRO A 376 20.67 -30.08 -10.00
C PRO A 376 19.51 -29.13 -10.31
N LEU A 377 18.75 -29.39 -11.40
CA LEU A 377 17.56 -28.64 -11.78
C LEU A 377 16.43 -28.69 -10.73
N LEU A 378 16.43 -29.72 -9.87
CA LEU A 378 15.36 -29.91 -8.88
C LEU A 378 15.62 -29.20 -7.55
N VAL A 379 16.80 -28.60 -7.37
CA VAL A 379 17.19 -27.95 -6.10
C VAL A 379 16.27 -26.77 -5.81
N THR A 380 16.13 -25.84 -6.73
CA THR A 380 15.30 -24.65 -6.56
C THR A 380 13.81 -24.96 -6.42
N PRO A 381 13.18 -25.82 -7.26
CA PRO A 381 11.78 -26.21 -7.08
C PRO A 381 11.45 -26.84 -5.73
N ILE A 382 12.36 -27.68 -5.20
CA ILE A 382 12.21 -28.28 -3.87
C ILE A 382 12.39 -27.22 -2.79
N GLY A 383 13.35 -26.33 -2.94
CA GLY A 383 13.57 -25.21 -2.04
C GLY A 383 12.38 -24.27 -1.94
N ILE A 384 11.63 -24.05 -3.04
CA ILE A 384 10.38 -23.30 -3.02
C ILE A 384 9.36 -23.95 -2.07
N CYS A 385 9.21 -25.27 -2.12
CA CYS A 385 8.34 -25.99 -1.21
C CYS A 385 8.81 -25.91 0.25
N LEU A 386 10.12 -26.04 0.50
CA LEU A 386 10.68 -26.00 1.85
C LEU A 386 10.55 -24.61 2.45
N ASN A 387 10.72 -23.57 1.64
CA ASN A 387 10.61 -22.19 2.08
C ASN A 387 9.21 -21.86 2.65
N TYR A 388 8.16 -22.54 2.20
CA TYR A 388 6.81 -22.42 2.76
C TYR A 388 6.76 -22.75 4.27
N TYR A 389 7.59 -23.67 4.73
CA TYR A 389 7.64 -24.05 6.14
C TYR A 389 8.62 -23.21 6.98
N GLU A 390 9.62 -22.61 6.36
CA GLU A 390 10.70 -21.89 7.05
C GLU A 390 10.41 -20.39 7.18
N GLN A 391 9.78 -19.83 6.17
CA GLN A 391 9.40 -18.42 6.18
C GLN A 391 7.91 -18.31 6.43
N ARG A 392 7.53 -17.88 7.64
CA ARG A 392 6.21 -17.33 7.93
C ARG A 392 6.00 -15.96 7.25
N ASN A 393 6.75 -15.68 6.19
CA ASN A 393 6.64 -14.45 5.42
C ASN A 393 5.41 -14.50 4.55
N GLY A 394 4.25 -14.57 5.21
CA GLY A 394 2.97 -14.44 4.58
C GLY A 394 2.83 -13.03 4.00
N PHE A 395 3.03 -12.90 2.69
CA PHE A 395 2.33 -11.85 2.00
C PHE A 395 0.91 -12.34 1.77
N ILE A 396 -0.05 -11.59 2.18
CA ILE A 396 -1.41 -11.80 1.72
C ILE A 396 -1.68 -10.88 0.54
N MET A 397 -2.25 -11.45 -0.50
CA MET A 397 -2.83 -10.65 -1.58
C MET A 397 -4.28 -10.40 -1.23
N VAL A 398 -4.68 -9.13 -1.35
CA VAL A 398 -6.08 -8.73 -1.23
C VAL A 398 -6.45 -7.90 -2.45
N ARG A 399 -7.73 -7.82 -2.76
CA ARG A 399 -8.23 -6.88 -3.75
C ARG A 399 -8.91 -5.73 -3.04
N PHE A 400 -8.33 -4.55 -3.10
CA PHE A 400 -8.83 -3.35 -2.45
C PHE A 400 -9.46 -2.40 -3.49
N ASN A 401 -10.77 -2.16 -3.42
CA ASN A 401 -11.53 -1.36 -4.39
C ASN A 401 -11.24 -1.73 -5.85
N GLY A 402 -11.05 -3.04 -6.12
CA GLY A 402 -10.77 -3.58 -7.45
C GLY A 402 -9.28 -3.63 -7.82
N GLU A 403 -8.41 -2.96 -7.09
CA GLU A 403 -6.95 -3.01 -7.27
C GLU A 403 -6.33 -4.11 -6.42
N ARG A 404 -5.30 -4.78 -6.94
CA ARG A 404 -4.56 -5.79 -6.19
C ARG A 404 -3.57 -5.12 -5.25
N LEU A 405 -3.63 -5.48 -3.98
CA LEU A 405 -2.75 -5.00 -2.95
C LEU A 405 -2.02 -6.19 -2.31
N LYS A 406 -0.71 -6.07 -2.19
CA LYS A 406 0.15 -7.04 -1.51
C LYS A 406 0.51 -6.51 -0.13
N LEU A 407 0.09 -7.20 0.90
CA LEU A 407 0.32 -6.82 2.30
C LEU A 407 1.25 -7.82 2.96
N TYR A 408 2.11 -7.36 3.87
CA TYR A 408 2.84 -8.24 4.76
C TYR A 408 1.91 -8.79 5.82
N ASP A 409 1.82 -10.12 5.91
CA ASP A 409 1.05 -10.78 6.95
C ASP A 409 1.86 -10.79 8.26
N ASN A 410 1.40 -10.00 9.21
CA ASN A 410 1.93 -9.95 10.57
C ASN A 410 1.01 -10.66 11.58
N ASP A 411 0.24 -11.66 11.13
CA ASP A 411 -0.76 -12.39 11.93
C ASP A 411 -1.85 -11.50 12.57
N GLY A 412 -1.98 -10.25 12.12
CA GLY A 412 -2.92 -9.28 12.72
C GLY A 412 -3.39 -8.18 11.79
N LEU A 413 -3.15 -8.31 10.47
CA LEU A 413 -3.59 -7.32 9.49
C LEU A 413 -5.10 -7.13 9.50
N THR A 414 -5.51 -5.88 9.48
CA THR A 414 -6.89 -5.45 9.44
C THR A 414 -7.20 -4.70 8.14
N ILE A 415 -8.48 -4.48 7.88
CA ILE A 415 -8.90 -3.71 6.71
C ILE A 415 -8.37 -2.28 6.75
N VAL A 416 -8.18 -1.70 7.95
CA VAL A 416 -7.54 -0.38 8.10
C VAL A 416 -6.11 -0.38 7.56
N ASP A 417 -5.34 -1.45 7.83
CA ASP A 417 -3.96 -1.55 7.36
C ASP A 417 -3.90 -1.64 5.83
N ALA A 418 -4.84 -2.40 5.24
CA ALA A 418 -5.00 -2.45 3.79
C ALA A 418 -5.35 -1.07 3.19
N ALA A 419 -6.27 -0.34 3.82
CA ALA A 419 -6.69 0.97 3.35
C ALA A 419 -5.53 1.98 3.39
N LEU A 420 -4.76 2.00 4.50
CA LEU A 420 -3.61 2.88 4.67
C LEU A 420 -2.52 2.57 3.63
N GLN A 421 -2.21 1.30 3.41
CA GLN A 421 -1.19 0.89 2.46
C GLN A 421 -1.63 1.11 1.00
N ALA A 422 -2.94 1.03 0.72
CA ALA A 422 -3.51 1.41 -0.58
C ALA A 422 -3.49 2.93 -0.82
N GLY A 423 -3.14 3.73 0.19
CA GLY A 423 -3.19 5.19 0.10
C GLY A 423 -4.62 5.74 0.15
N PHE A 424 -5.56 4.98 0.72
CA PHE A 424 -6.92 5.48 0.93
C PHE A 424 -6.92 6.62 1.93
N PRO A 425 -7.56 7.77 1.65
CA PRO A 425 -7.48 8.93 2.54
C PRO A 425 -8.04 8.64 3.93
N ASN A 426 -7.25 8.87 4.98
CA ASN A 426 -7.68 8.70 6.37
C ASN A 426 -8.98 9.44 6.68
N GLU A 427 -9.13 10.59 6.09
CA GLU A 427 -10.31 11.43 6.26
C GLU A 427 -11.60 10.82 5.68
N ASP A 428 -11.48 9.85 4.79
CA ASP A 428 -12.61 9.14 4.18
C ASP A 428 -12.91 7.81 4.89
N LEU A 429 -12.08 7.38 5.84
CA LEU A 429 -12.34 6.22 6.69
C LEU A 429 -13.27 6.55 7.87
N PHE A 430 -13.18 7.77 8.41
CA PHE A 430 -13.88 8.17 9.62
C PHE A 430 -14.88 9.30 9.35
N PRO A 431 -16.08 9.25 9.96
CA PRO A 431 -17.10 10.25 9.72
C PRO A 431 -16.67 11.63 10.19
N LYS A 432 -16.81 12.62 9.31
CA LYS A 432 -16.55 14.02 9.65
C LYS A 432 -17.81 14.67 10.20
N ARG A 433 -17.62 15.57 11.18
CA ARG A 433 -18.71 16.46 11.58
C ARG A 433 -18.95 17.49 10.50
N GLY A 434 -20.22 17.84 10.32
CA GLY A 434 -20.60 18.99 9.50
C GLY A 434 -20.02 20.30 10.04
N PRO A 435 -19.96 21.34 9.21
CA PRO A 435 -19.50 22.66 9.64
C PRO A 435 -20.21 23.13 10.90
N GLU A 436 -19.45 23.66 11.84
CA GLU A 436 -19.98 24.29 13.04
C GLU A 436 -20.51 25.68 12.74
N LEU A 437 -21.42 26.15 13.59
CA LEU A 437 -21.99 27.51 13.55
C LEU A 437 -21.47 28.27 14.76
N THR A 438 -20.70 29.32 14.54
CA THR A 438 -20.19 30.20 15.57
C THR A 438 -20.94 31.53 15.56
N PHE A 439 -21.48 31.95 16.70
CA PHE A 439 -22.17 33.24 16.87
C PHE A 439 -21.98 33.73 18.32
N PHE A 440 -22.49 34.91 18.60
CA PHE A 440 -22.34 35.52 19.90
C PHE A 440 -23.70 35.80 20.53
N VAL A 441 -23.87 35.48 21.79
CA VAL A 441 -25.08 35.81 22.57
C VAL A 441 -24.67 36.69 23.73
N ASN A 442 -25.17 37.92 23.78
CA ASN A 442 -24.81 38.93 24.77
C ASN A 442 -23.27 39.12 24.89
N GLY A 443 -22.56 39.02 23.75
CA GLY A 443 -21.10 39.15 23.71
C GLY A 443 -20.32 37.88 24.06
N ALA A 444 -20.98 36.80 24.50
CA ALA A 444 -20.36 35.51 24.72
C ALA A 444 -20.35 34.64 23.49
N LYS A 445 -19.20 34.10 23.06
CA LYS A 445 -19.07 33.19 21.89
C LYS A 445 -19.84 31.89 22.18
N ARG A 446 -20.66 31.48 21.26
CA ARG A 446 -21.37 30.20 21.24
C ARG A 446 -20.99 29.42 19.95
N ILE A 447 -20.81 28.11 20.13
CA ILE A 447 -20.48 27.21 19.03
C ILE A 447 -21.49 26.06 19.06
N ILE A 448 -22.18 25.85 17.96
CA ILE A 448 -23.03 24.70 17.75
C ILE A 448 -22.34 23.79 16.73
N ARG A 449 -22.08 22.55 17.13
CA ARG A 449 -21.40 21.58 16.28
C ARG A 449 -22.37 20.99 15.28
N GLY A 450 -21.92 20.79 14.04
CA GLY A 450 -22.70 20.10 13.02
C GLY A 450 -22.99 18.64 13.37
N GLU A 451 -23.87 18.04 12.65
CA GLU A 451 -24.22 16.63 12.79
C GLU A 451 -23.00 15.76 12.49
N GLN A 452 -22.96 14.56 13.08
CA GLN A 452 -21.96 13.55 12.74
C GLN A 452 -22.31 12.98 11.37
N GLY A 453 -21.32 12.81 10.50
CA GLY A 453 -21.48 12.09 9.23
C GLY A 453 -21.63 10.58 9.43
N GLU A 454 -21.88 9.87 8.37
CA GLU A 454 -21.94 8.41 8.37
C GLU A 454 -20.54 7.82 8.23
N SER A 455 -20.26 6.75 8.96
CA SER A 455 -19.01 6.01 8.86
C SER A 455 -18.83 5.39 7.48
N ALA A 456 -17.59 5.16 7.06
CA ALA A 456 -17.30 4.40 5.84
C ALA A 456 -18.03 3.04 5.88
N ALA A 457 -18.65 2.67 4.77
CA ALA A 457 -19.24 1.36 4.61
C ALA A 457 -18.18 0.39 4.10
N VAL A 458 -17.95 -0.69 4.84
CA VAL A 458 -16.87 -1.63 4.59
C VAL A 458 -17.44 -3.01 4.29
N TYR A 459 -16.99 -3.59 3.20
CA TYR A 459 -17.37 -4.94 2.78
C TYR A 459 -16.12 -5.78 2.56
N MET A 460 -16.17 -7.04 3.01
CA MET A 460 -15.17 -8.06 2.71
C MET A 460 -15.87 -9.27 2.12
N ASN A 461 -15.49 -9.67 0.90
CA ASN A 461 -16.12 -10.76 0.15
C ASN A 461 -17.66 -10.57 0.05
N ASP A 462 -18.11 -9.36 -0.33
CA ASP A 462 -19.52 -8.93 -0.43
C ASP A 462 -20.30 -8.96 0.90
N ARG A 463 -19.63 -9.12 2.04
CA ARG A 463 -20.26 -9.11 3.36
C ARG A 463 -19.92 -7.83 4.12
N PRO A 464 -20.93 -7.15 4.70
CA PRO A 464 -20.67 -5.98 5.50
C PRO A 464 -19.81 -6.34 6.72
N THR A 465 -18.80 -5.55 6.98
CA THR A 465 -17.86 -5.75 8.08
C THR A 465 -17.43 -4.39 8.66
N ASN A 466 -16.33 -4.35 9.40
CA ASN A 466 -15.78 -3.13 9.99
C ASN A 466 -14.28 -3.01 9.69
N LEU A 467 -13.73 -1.81 9.87
CA LEU A 467 -12.34 -1.50 9.58
C LEU A 467 -11.32 -2.35 10.37
N ASN A 468 -11.69 -2.84 11.55
CA ASN A 468 -10.81 -3.66 12.40
C ASN A 468 -10.98 -5.18 12.14
N ALA A 469 -11.71 -5.56 11.11
CA ALA A 469 -11.83 -6.97 10.76
C ALA A 469 -10.48 -7.49 10.23
N ALA A 470 -10.09 -8.68 10.69
CA ALA A 470 -8.88 -9.34 10.24
C ALA A 470 -8.99 -9.68 8.73
N LEU A 471 -7.90 -9.49 8.01
CA LEU A 471 -7.84 -9.82 6.60
C LEU A 471 -7.74 -11.32 6.37
N GLU A 472 -8.42 -11.78 5.34
CA GLU A 472 -8.29 -13.14 4.82
C GLU A 472 -7.44 -13.08 3.53
N PRO A 473 -6.56 -14.06 3.28
CA PRO A 473 -5.84 -14.16 2.01
C PRO A 473 -6.80 -14.14 0.82
N ASN A 474 -6.46 -13.38 -0.22
CA ASN A 474 -7.24 -13.22 -1.45
C ASN A 474 -8.66 -12.64 -1.27
N CYS A 475 -8.95 -12.01 -0.13
CA CYS A 475 -10.24 -11.36 0.07
C CYS A 475 -10.41 -10.13 -0.84
N GLU A 476 -11.65 -9.84 -1.18
CA GLU A 476 -12.04 -8.61 -1.85
C GLU A 476 -12.56 -7.61 -0.82
N ILE A 477 -11.95 -6.44 -0.75
CA ILE A 477 -12.29 -5.37 0.17
C ILE A 477 -12.86 -4.22 -0.65
N ILE A 478 -14.05 -3.77 -0.26
CA ILE A 478 -14.68 -2.58 -0.83
C ILE A 478 -14.93 -1.61 0.32
N ILE A 479 -14.41 -0.41 0.21
CA ILE A 479 -14.66 0.67 1.16
C ILE A 479 -15.35 1.81 0.40
N GLU A 480 -16.58 2.12 0.82
CA GLU A 480 -17.28 3.32 0.42
C GLU A 480 -16.91 4.44 1.42
N PRO A 481 -16.50 5.62 0.95
CA PRO A 481 -16.01 6.69 1.81
C PRO A 481 -17.04 7.11 2.86
N SER A 482 -16.56 7.52 4.03
CA SER A 482 -17.39 8.18 5.04
C SER A 482 -17.95 9.51 4.53
N THR A 483 -19.03 9.97 5.11
CA THR A 483 -19.65 11.23 4.74
C THR A 483 -19.40 12.32 5.78
N ALA A 484 -19.49 13.58 5.36
CA ALA A 484 -19.57 14.69 6.26
C ALA A 484 -21.02 14.88 6.74
N GLY A 485 -21.20 15.16 8.01
CA GLY A 485 -22.52 15.49 8.57
C GLY A 485 -23.06 16.80 8.05
N LYS A 486 -24.33 17.07 8.34
CA LYS A 486 -24.97 18.33 7.97
C LYS A 486 -24.41 19.49 8.78
N PRO A 487 -24.33 20.69 8.20
CA PRO A 487 -23.97 21.91 8.91
C PRO A 487 -24.87 22.13 10.15
N ALA A 488 -24.29 22.72 11.18
CA ALA A 488 -25.08 23.18 12.33
C ALA A 488 -26.07 24.26 11.90
N THR A 489 -27.30 24.16 12.35
CA THR A 489 -28.33 25.18 12.19
C THR A 489 -28.94 25.50 13.54
N CYS A 490 -29.25 26.74 13.80
CA CYS A 490 -29.92 27.20 15.01
C CYS A 490 -30.87 28.35 14.66
N THR A 491 -32.04 28.33 15.23
CA THR A 491 -32.99 29.43 15.15
C THR A 491 -33.05 30.18 16.49
N LEU A 492 -33.49 31.42 16.48
CA LEU A 492 -33.54 32.24 17.67
C LEU A 492 -34.43 31.65 18.75
N ASP A 493 -35.51 30.97 18.40
CA ASP A 493 -36.43 30.31 19.34
C ASP A 493 -35.83 29.08 20.02
N GLN A 494 -34.71 28.57 19.51
CA GLN A 494 -33.98 27.45 20.10
C GLN A 494 -32.92 27.88 21.15
N LEU A 495 -32.68 29.19 21.24
CA LEU A 495 -31.74 29.68 22.25
C LEU A 495 -32.38 29.64 23.64
N GLU A 496 -31.58 29.32 24.67
CA GLU A 496 -32.01 29.35 26.08
C GLU A 496 -32.48 30.74 26.54
N GLU A 497 -31.93 31.77 25.91
CA GLU A 497 -32.26 33.17 26.17
C GLU A 497 -33.62 33.60 25.56
N TYR A 498 -34.15 32.79 24.65
CA TYR A 498 -35.45 33.05 24.08
C TYR A 498 -36.54 32.84 25.13
N THR A 499 -37.39 33.81 25.31
CA THR A 499 -38.47 33.75 26.30
C THR A 499 -39.74 34.32 25.71
N THR A 500 -40.87 33.75 26.04
CA THR A 500 -42.22 34.26 25.71
C THR A 500 -42.71 35.34 26.69
N ASP A 501 -41.89 35.71 27.69
CA ASP A 501 -42.21 36.79 28.64
C ASP A 501 -42.44 38.12 27.94
N SER A 502 -43.24 38.95 28.54
CA SER A 502 -43.57 40.29 28.02
C SER A 502 -43.12 41.38 28.98
N VAL A 503 -42.75 42.50 28.41
CA VAL A 503 -42.52 43.78 29.14
C VAL A 503 -43.76 44.61 29.03
N ALA A 504 -44.23 45.13 30.15
CA ALA A 504 -45.44 45.97 30.21
C ALA A 504 -45.07 47.45 30.24
N PHE A 505 -45.74 48.24 29.39
CA PHE A 505 -45.66 49.69 29.34
C PHE A 505 -47.05 50.31 29.58
N VAL A 506 -47.11 51.49 30.11
CA VAL A 506 -48.35 52.27 30.21
C VAL A 506 -48.35 53.38 29.16
N VAL A 507 -49.07 53.19 28.09
CA VAL A 507 -49.13 54.15 26.97
C VAL A 507 -50.47 54.89 26.98
N ASN A 508 -50.42 56.19 27.16
CA ASN A 508 -51.65 57.05 27.29
C ASN A 508 -52.69 56.46 28.23
N GLY A 509 -52.23 55.89 29.37
CA GLY A 509 -53.09 55.29 30.39
C GLY A 509 -53.49 53.81 30.13
N ASN A 510 -53.13 53.22 29.02
CA ASN A 510 -53.40 51.82 28.68
C ASN A 510 -52.15 50.95 28.87
N ILE A 511 -52.34 49.77 29.41
CA ILE A 511 -51.23 48.80 29.57
C ILE A 511 -51.03 48.09 28.23
N ILE A 512 -49.81 48.24 27.64
CA ILE A 512 -49.36 47.56 26.43
C ILE A 512 -48.30 46.52 26.86
N ARG A 513 -48.47 45.27 26.44
CA ARG A 513 -47.53 44.20 26.69
C ARG A 513 -46.76 43.91 25.39
N CYS A 514 -45.46 44.09 25.41
CA CYS A 514 -44.56 43.80 24.33
C CYS A 514 -43.72 42.56 24.65
N PRO A 515 -43.47 41.65 23.73
CA PRO A 515 -42.60 40.51 23.96
C PRO A 515 -41.19 41.00 24.33
N LYS A 516 -40.44 40.24 25.19
CA LYS A 516 -39.00 40.37 25.21
C LYS A 516 -38.46 39.83 23.92
N PHE A 517 -37.58 40.52 23.24
CA PHE A 517 -37.11 40.16 21.91
C PHE A 517 -35.60 40.01 21.86
N LEU A 518 -35.17 39.31 20.82
CA LEU A 518 -33.76 39.15 20.46
C LEU A 518 -33.48 40.08 19.28
N GLU A 519 -32.39 40.82 19.38
CA GLU A 519 -31.85 41.58 18.27
C GLU A 519 -30.69 40.77 17.66
N VAL A 520 -30.62 40.73 16.36
CA VAL A 520 -29.50 40.17 15.60
C VAL A 520 -28.83 41.30 14.86
N ASN A 521 -27.55 41.53 15.13
CA ASN A 521 -26.77 42.60 14.50
C ASN A 521 -27.46 43.99 14.61
N GLY A 522 -28.14 44.24 15.74
CA GLY A 522 -28.85 45.49 15.99
C GLY A 522 -30.21 45.63 15.31
N LYS A 523 -30.77 44.54 14.77
CA LYS A 523 -32.12 44.48 14.16
C LYS A 523 -32.99 43.48 14.89
N LEU A 524 -34.27 43.80 15.04
CA LEU A 524 -35.24 42.83 15.51
C LEU A 524 -35.50 41.78 14.45
N GLU A 525 -35.35 40.53 14.84
CA GLU A 525 -35.59 39.40 13.96
C GLU A 525 -36.69 38.49 14.51
N PHE A 526 -37.29 37.70 13.63
CA PHE A 526 -38.37 36.77 13.99
C PHE A 526 -37.81 35.56 14.73
N PRO A 527 -38.60 34.91 15.59
CA PRO A 527 -38.17 33.70 16.32
C PRO A 527 -37.62 32.58 15.41
N SER A 528 -38.13 32.47 14.16
CA SER A 528 -37.70 31.51 13.15
C SER A 528 -36.47 31.92 12.34
N TYR A 529 -35.85 33.06 12.67
CA TYR A 529 -34.62 33.50 12.02
C TYR A 529 -33.52 32.46 12.23
N GLN A 530 -32.90 32.03 11.12
CA GLN A 530 -31.74 31.14 11.15
C GLN A 530 -30.49 31.98 11.41
N ILE A 531 -29.87 31.72 12.54
CA ILE A 531 -28.62 32.36 12.95
C ILE A 531 -27.52 32.01 11.96
N GLN A 532 -26.78 33.02 11.54
CA GLN A 532 -25.66 32.90 10.60
C GLN A 532 -24.34 32.99 11.34
N GLU A 533 -23.27 32.50 10.67
CA GLU A 533 -21.89 32.58 11.19
C GLU A 533 -21.52 34.03 11.53
N GLY A 534 -21.09 34.24 12.76
CA GLY A 534 -20.66 35.55 13.27
C GLY A 534 -21.77 36.48 13.79
N ASP A 535 -23.04 36.04 13.75
CA ASP A 535 -24.16 36.88 14.24
C ASP A 535 -23.99 37.27 15.72
N GLN A 536 -24.32 38.53 15.99
CA GLN A 536 -24.38 39.11 17.36
C GLN A 536 -25.82 39.14 17.81
N VAL A 537 -26.19 38.22 18.68
CA VAL A 537 -27.54 38.13 19.26
C VAL A 537 -27.52 38.81 20.62
N GLU A 538 -28.40 39.79 20.80
CA GLU A 538 -28.57 40.50 22.08
C GLU A 538 -29.98 40.32 22.60
N THR A 539 -30.09 39.95 23.89
CA THR A 539 -31.38 39.88 24.57
C THR A 539 -31.74 41.24 25.13
N ARG A 540 -32.90 41.78 24.73
CA ARG A 540 -33.34 43.08 25.20
C ARG A 540 -34.64 42.98 25.98
N SER A 541 -34.66 43.61 27.14
CA SER A 541 -35.84 43.80 28.01
C SER A 541 -36.29 45.24 28.03
N PHE A 542 -35.89 46.07 27.06
CA PHE A 542 -36.28 47.45 26.92
C PHE A 542 -36.57 47.77 25.48
N TYR A 543 -37.30 48.84 25.27
CA TYR A 543 -37.65 49.34 23.94
C TYR A 543 -37.19 50.79 23.82
N THR A 544 -37.15 51.32 22.62
CA THR A 544 -37.23 52.76 22.37
C THR A 544 -38.69 53.17 22.22
N VAL A 545 -38.97 54.44 22.40
CA VAL A 545 -40.33 54.98 22.12
C VAL A 545 -40.75 54.70 20.71
N GLY A 546 -39.82 54.80 19.71
CA GLY A 546 -40.07 54.51 18.34
C GLY A 546 -40.41 53.04 18.09
N GLN A 547 -39.67 52.11 18.65
CA GLN A 547 -39.93 50.67 18.61
C GLN A 547 -41.30 50.29 19.19
N LEU A 548 -41.66 50.92 20.31
CA LEU A 548 -42.99 50.72 20.91
C LEU A 548 -44.10 51.24 19.97
N ALA A 549 -43.88 52.38 19.35
CA ALA A 549 -44.83 52.92 18.35
C ALA A 549 -44.98 52.03 17.13
N GLU A 550 -43.88 51.49 16.64
CA GLU A 550 -43.85 50.51 15.53
C GLU A 550 -44.59 49.22 15.92
N PHE A 551 -44.29 48.67 17.13
CA PHE A 551 -45.01 47.51 17.64
C PHE A 551 -46.52 47.74 17.77
N MET A 552 -46.94 48.96 18.05
CA MET A 552 -48.35 49.32 18.16
C MET A 552 -48.98 49.75 16.83
N ASP A 553 -48.19 49.70 15.73
CA ASP A 553 -48.60 50.19 14.39
C ASP A 553 -49.19 51.60 14.43
N VAL A 554 -48.52 52.53 15.16
CA VAL A 554 -48.95 53.92 15.28
C VAL A 554 -47.84 54.88 14.87
N GLU A 555 -48.19 55.91 14.13
CA GLU A 555 -47.29 57.00 13.81
C GLU A 555 -47.39 58.11 14.85
N VAL A 556 -46.32 58.27 15.65
CA VAL A 556 -46.26 59.29 16.68
C VAL A 556 -46.05 60.65 16.08
N ASN A 557 -46.92 61.64 16.46
CA ASN A 557 -46.72 62.99 16.04
C ASN A 557 -45.58 63.68 16.80
N VAL A 558 -44.43 63.74 16.16
CA VAL A 558 -43.16 64.28 16.73
C VAL A 558 -43.22 65.83 16.88
N GLU A 559 -44.24 66.52 16.31
CA GLU A 559 -44.44 67.95 16.50
C GLU A 559 -45.03 68.22 17.91
N HIS A 560 -45.60 67.19 18.57
CA HIS A 560 -46.10 67.25 19.91
C HIS A 560 -45.09 66.66 20.90
N VAL A 561 -45.25 67.09 22.17
CA VAL A 561 -44.35 66.63 23.22
C VAL A 561 -44.61 65.15 23.48
N ILE A 562 -43.55 64.35 23.42
CA ILE A 562 -43.51 62.97 23.89
C ILE A 562 -43.01 63.01 25.32
N LEU A 563 -43.72 62.34 26.25
CA LEU A 563 -43.32 62.23 27.65
C LEU A 563 -43.08 60.76 27.98
N VAL A 564 -41.99 60.52 28.68
CA VAL A 564 -41.67 59.22 29.33
C VAL A 564 -41.49 59.49 30.80
N ASN A 565 -42.32 58.88 31.66
CA ASN A 565 -42.34 59.13 33.11
C ASN A 565 -42.39 60.67 33.42
N ASN A 566 -43.26 61.40 32.76
CA ASN A 566 -43.43 62.86 32.87
C ASN A 566 -42.20 63.71 32.50
N ARG A 567 -41.23 63.14 31.75
CA ARG A 567 -40.06 63.83 31.19
C ARG A 567 -40.11 63.87 29.68
N ARG A 568 -39.68 64.97 29.08
CA ARG A 568 -39.59 65.06 27.62
C ARG A 568 -38.68 64.00 27.07
N ALA A 569 -39.12 63.32 26.02
CA ALA A 569 -38.42 62.23 25.38
C ALA A 569 -38.46 62.39 23.84
N THR A 570 -37.63 61.61 23.12
CA THR A 570 -37.59 61.49 21.69
C THR A 570 -37.94 60.03 21.29
N LEU A 571 -38.08 59.76 20.02
CA LEU A 571 -38.31 58.38 19.53
C LEU A 571 -37.19 57.40 19.92
N ASP A 572 -35.99 57.92 20.08
CA ASP A 572 -34.79 57.08 20.47
C ASP A 572 -34.66 56.91 21.97
N SER A 573 -35.56 57.53 22.78
CA SER A 573 -35.53 57.42 24.25
C SER A 573 -35.82 55.99 24.68
N LEU A 574 -34.96 55.42 25.53
CA LEU A 574 -35.12 54.09 26.09
C LEU A 574 -36.25 54.06 27.12
N ILE A 575 -37.07 53.02 27.02
CA ILE A 575 -38.19 52.75 27.92
C ILE A 575 -38.02 51.33 28.50
N TYR A 576 -38.24 51.22 29.78
CA TYR A 576 -38.12 49.97 30.54
C TYR A 576 -39.48 49.56 31.11
N GLU A 577 -39.57 48.35 31.62
CA GLU A 577 -40.75 47.78 32.20
C GLU A 577 -41.43 48.77 33.18
N ASN A 578 -42.78 48.87 33.07
CA ASN A 578 -43.65 49.76 33.85
C ASN A 578 -43.45 51.28 33.59
N PHE A 579 -42.71 51.67 32.55
CA PHE A 579 -42.64 53.10 32.19
C PHE A 579 -43.97 53.59 31.63
N THR A 580 -44.28 54.85 31.97
CA THR A 580 -45.45 55.55 31.45
C THR A 580 -45.04 56.43 30.28
N ILE A 581 -45.67 56.21 29.14
CA ILE A 581 -45.44 56.93 27.87
C ILE A 581 -46.70 57.69 27.49
N GLU A 582 -46.54 58.96 27.24
CA GLU A 582 -47.59 59.81 26.74
C GLU A 582 -47.19 60.44 25.43
N TRP A 583 -47.97 60.22 24.37
CA TRP A 583 -47.75 60.76 23.06
C TRP A 583 -49.07 61.08 22.29
N THR A 584 -48.99 61.84 21.26
CA THR A 584 -50.09 62.10 20.33
C THR A 584 -49.82 61.31 19.06
N VAL A 585 -50.86 60.64 18.54
CA VAL A 585 -50.74 59.83 17.31
C VAL A 585 -51.23 60.72 16.13
N ARG A 586 -50.55 60.65 14.98
CA ARG A 586 -51.07 61.30 13.75
C ARG A 586 -52.32 60.56 13.31
N SER A 587 -53.43 61.26 13.34
CA SER A 587 -54.69 60.75 12.83
C SER A 587 -54.79 61.12 11.32
N TYR A 588 -54.54 60.17 10.48
CA TYR A 588 -54.93 60.24 9.10
C TYR A 588 -56.45 60.10 9.10
N GLY A 589 -57.18 61.18 8.62
CA GLY A 589 -58.63 61.14 8.54
C GLY A 589 -59.06 59.86 7.82
N LYS A 590 -60.05 59.19 8.37
CA LYS A 590 -60.63 58.02 7.75
C LYS A 590 -60.89 58.28 6.31
N PRO A 591 -60.43 57.45 5.37
CA PRO A 591 -60.99 57.57 4.00
C PRO A 591 -62.47 57.31 4.09
N SER A 592 -63.25 58.24 3.58
CA SER A 592 -64.71 58.09 3.46
C SER A 592 -64.95 56.95 2.48
N PHE A 593 -65.28 55.81 2.99
CA PHE A 593 -65.83 54.74 2.18
C PHE A 593 -67.18 55.16 1.72
N GLN A 594 -67.32 55.52 0.45
CA GLN A 594 -68.63 55.53 -0.23
C GLN A 594 -69.01 54.07 -0.47
N PRO A 595 -70.23 53.63 -0.13
CA PRO A 595 -70.66 52.28 -0.42
C PRO A 595 -70.76 52.12 -1.95
N VAL A 596 -69.98 51.24 -2.49
CA VAL A 596 -70.16 50.72 -3.84
C VAL A 596 -71.36 49.80 -3.79
N GLU A 597 -72.40 50.12 -4.54
CA GLU A 597 -73.57 49.28 -4.76
C GLU A 597 -73.08 47.88 -5.24
N GLN A 598 -73.55 46.87 -4.55
CA GLN A 598 -73.25 45.47 -4.88
C GLN A 598 -74.02 45.13 -6.18
N GLU A 599 -73.30 44.93 -7.28
CA GLU A 599 -73.82 44.12 -8.40
C GLU A 599 -73.86 42.66 -7.95
N GLU A 600 -75.04 42.08 -8.01
CA GLU A 600 -75.26 40.64 -7.75
C GLU A 600 -74.48 39.81 -8.77
N VAL A 601 -73.40 39.21 -8.34
CA VAL A 601 -72.73 38.14 -9.09
C VAL A 601 -73.37 36.81 -8.72
N GLN A 602 -74.07 36.24 -9.71
CA GLN A 602 -74.66 34.90 -9.66
C GLN A 602 -73.57 33.84 -9.30
N THR A 603 -73.86 33.15 -8.23
CA THR A 603 -73.07 32.02 -7.79
C THR A 603 -73.21 30.82 -8.74
N PRO A 604 -72.16 30.21 -9.25
CA PRO A 604 -72.30 28.90 -9.87
C PRO A 604 -72.46 27.81 -8.79
N THR A 605 -73.42 26.98 -9.02
CA THR A 605 -73.74 25.77 -8.24
C THR A 605 -72.52 24.86 -7.98
N VAL A 606 -72.32 24.56 -6.72
CA VAL A 606 -71.35 23.62 -6.22
C VAL A 606 -71.75 22.20 -6.60
N GLY A 607 -70.94 21.51 -7.38
CA GLY A 607 -71.05 20.10 -7.59
C GLY A 607 -70.48 19.35 -6.37
N GLU A 608 -71.29 18.41 -5.91
CA GLU A 608 -70.97 17.49 -4.82
C GLU A 608 -69.65 16.74 -5.10
N TYR A 609 -68.67 16.90 -4.21
CA TYR A 609 -67.56 15.96 -4.08
C TYR A 609 -67.88 14.96 -2.98
N LYS A 610 -67.85 13.68 -3.35
CA LYS A 610 -67.96 12.57 -2.42
C LYS A 610 -66.67 12.48 -1.58
N GLU A 611 -66.82 12.40 -0.27
CA GLU A 611 -65.82 11.97 0.69
C GLU A 611 -65.44 10.54 0.41
N GLU A 612 -64.14 10.28 0.17
CA GLU A 612 -63.57 8.94 0.29
C GLU A 612 -62.92 8.82 1.67
N GLU A 613 -63.38 7.80 2.36
CA GLU A 613 -63.01 7.43 3.71
C GLU A 613 -61.55 6.97 3.76
N ILE A 614 -60.83 7.43 4.78
CA ILE A 614 -59.49 6.97 5.19
C ILE A 614 -59.73 5.73 6.11
N PRO A 615 -59.17 4.55 5.84
CA PRO A 615 -59.30 3.41 6.76
C PRO A 615 -58.24 3.52 7.89
N ASP A 616 -58.76 3.32 9.11
CA ASP A 616 -58.03 3.20 10.37
C ASP A 616 -57.07 2.01 10.34
N ILE A 617 -55.88 2.24 10.89
CA ILE A 617 -54.88 1.21 11.23
C ILE A 617 -55.29 0.57 12.55
N VAL A 618 -55.62 -0.72 12.52
CA VAL A 618 -55.77 -1.56 13.70
C VAL A 618 -54.61 -2.52 13.80
N ASP A 619 -53.88 -2.43 14.92
CA ASP A 619 -52.95 -3.43 15.43
C ASP A 619 -53.59 -4.81 15.53
N THR A 620 -52.92 -5.84 15.07
CA THR A 620 -53.06 -7.17 15.63
C THR A 620 -51.81 -8.04 15.44
N GLU A 621 -51.37 -8.56 16.55
CA GLU A 621 -50.29 -9.53 16.72
C GLU A 621 -50.60 -10.92 16.15
N MET A 622 -49.49 -11.58 15.82
CA MET A 622 -49.23 -13.05 15.91
C MET A 622 -50.05 -14.08 15.13
N SER A 623 -49.41 -14.82 14.28
CA SER A 623 -48.93 -16.19 14.50
C SER A 623 -48.60 -16.91 13.19
N ALA A 624 -47.62 -17.82 13.29
CA ALA A 624 -47.06 -18.68 12.28
C ALA A 624 -48.04 -19.61 11.59
N GLU A 625 -47.81 -19.95 10.33
CA GLU A 625 -47.61 -21.31 9.82
C GLU A 625 -47.42 -21.33 8.29
N ALA A 626 -46.62 -22.31 7.88
CA ALA A 626 -46.16 -22.59 6.53
C ALA A 626 -47.29 -22.93 5.54
N ASP A 627 -47.14 -22.60 4.27
CA ASP A 627 -47.09 -23.55 3.17
C ASP A 627 -46.84 -22.84 1.82
N GLY A 628 -46.14 -23.56 0.95
CA GLY A 628 -45.68 -23.12 -0.32
C GLY A 628 -46.73 -22.85 -1.40
N ALA A 629 -46.32 -22.07 -2.37
CA ALA A 629 -46.67 -22.24 -3.79
C ALA A 629 -45.93 -21.22 -4.66
N GLU A 630 -45.37 -21.72 -5.73
CA GLU A 630 -44.86 -21.04 -6.92
C GLU A 630 -45.83 -19.96 -7.44
N VAL A 631 -45.29 -18.81 -7.84
CA VAL A 631 -45.86 -18.05 -8.96
C VAL A 631 -44.74 -17.26 -9.68
N GLN A 632 -44.63 -17.59 -10.91
CA GLN A 632 -44.02 -17.07 -12.11
C GLN A 632 -43.99 -15.53 -12.25
N ASN A 633 -42.86 -15.09 -12.79
CA ASN A 633 -42.55 -13.80 -13.40
C ASN A 633 -43.40 -13.59 -14.69
N PRO A 634 -43.78 -12.40 -15.07
CA PRO A 634 -44.07 -12.12 -16.46
C PRO A 634 -43.01 -11.20 -17.10
N GLU A 635 -42.47 -11.72 -18.19
CA GLU A 635 -41.71 -11.07 -19.24
C GLU A 635 -42.47 -9.91 -19.90
N VAL A 636 -41.72 -8.91 -20.35
CA VAL A 636 -42.19 -8.02 -21.42
C VAL A 636 -41.30 -8.24 -22.63
N HIS A 637 -41.94 -8.74 -23.66
CA HIS A 637 -41.44 -8.91 -25.02
C HIS A 637 -41.13 -7.58 -25.72
N ASN A 638 -40.10 -7.60 -26.53
CA ASN A 638 -40.22 -7.08 -27.90
C ASN A 638 -39.41 -7.95 -28.87
N ALA A 639 -40.13 -8.53 -29.75
CA ALA A 639 -39.71 -9.38 -30.83
C ALA A 639 -39.44 -8.58 -32.09
N VAL A 640 -38.41 -8.96 -32.87
CA VAL A 640 -38.49 -8.97 -34.34
C VAL A 640 -37.82 -10.23 -34.86
N THR A 641 -38.58 -10.95 -35.55
CA THR A 641 -38.46 -12.15 -36.38
C THR A 641 -37.34 -12.05 -37.42
N ALA A 642 -36.81 -13.06 -37.79
CA ALA A 642 -36.67 -14.32 -38.14
C ALA A 642 -36.31 -14.98 -39.40
N GLU A 643 -36.28 -16.11 -39.59
CA GLU A 643 -36.27 -17.08 -40.65
C GLU A 643 -34.97 -17.34 -41.44
N ASP A 644 -34.47 -18.48 -41.08
CA ASP A 644 -33.98 -19.65 -41.83
C ASP A 644 -33.82 -19.56 -43.35
N THR A 645 -32.71 -20.05 -43.87
CA THR A 645 -32.65 -21.36 -44.53
C THR A 645 -31.23 -21.68 -45.02
N ASP A 646 -30.91 -22.97 -44.94
CA ASP A 646 -29.80 -23.75 -45.46
C ASP A 646 -29.42 -23.45 -46.94
N ASP A 647 -28.19 -23.60 -47.33
CA ASP A 647 -27.64 -24.75 -48.03
C ASP A 647 -26.34 -24.40 -48.79
N ALA A 648 -25.50 -25.40 -48.81
CA ALA A 648 -24.32 -25.75 -49.55
C ALA A 648 -23.96 -25.01 -50.86
N GLY A 649 -22.63 -24.88 -51.09
CA GLY A 649 -22.11 -25.12 -52.42
C GLY A 649 -21.02 -24.19 -52.93
N ASN A 650 -19.81 -24.57 -52.70
CA ASN A 650 -18.72 -24.77 -53.66
C ASN A 650 -18.40 -23.73 -54.77
N ALA A 651 -17.10 -23.43 -54.83
CA ALA A 651 -16.23 -23.24 -56.02
C ALA A 651 -16.13 -21.86 -56.67
N GLY A 652 -14.89 -21.46 -56.77
CA GLY A 652 -14.36 -21.02 -58.06
C GLY A 652 -13.87 -19.59 -58.17
N ALA A 653 -12.60 -19.44 -58.01
CA ALA A 653 -11.63 -18.80 -58.89
C ALA A 653 -11.95 -17.47 -59.60
N LYS A 654 -10.94 -16.66 -59.56
CA LYS A 654 -10.32 -15.80 -60.60
C LYS A 654 -10.32 -14.29 -60.31
N GLU A 655 -9.08 -13.86 -60.09
CA GLU A 655 -8.31 -12.89 -60.89
C GLU A 655 -9.05 -11.66 -61.46
N LYS A 656 -8.50 -10.52 -61.13
CA LYS A 656 -7.82 -9.54 -62.00
C LYS A 656 -7.62 -8.22 -61.26
N ASP A 657 -6.37 -7.82 -61.12
CA ASP A 657 -5.61 -6.83 -61.90
C ASP A 657 -6.19 -5.44 -61.98
N SER A 658 -5.42 -4.52 -61.52
CA SER A 658 -4.81 -3.33 -62.17
C SER A 658 -4.34 -2.37 -61.04
N ALA A 659 -3.09 -2.16 -60.85
CA ALA A 659 -2.08 -1.44 -61.60
C ALA A 659 -2.11 0.07 -61.40
N VAL A 660 -0.90 0.55 -60.96
CA VAL A 660 -0.17 1.75 -61.41
C VAL A 660 -0.61 3.05 -60.75
N THR A 661 0.25 3.86 -60.18
CA THR A 661 1.57 4.46 -60.48
C THR A 661 2.14 5.08 -59.21
N ASP A 662 3.41 4.86 -58.91
CA ASP A 662 4.58 5.75 -59.13
C ASP A 662 4.44 7.19 -58.63
N ASP A 663 5.26 7.57 -57.70
CA ASP A 663 6.37 8.49 -57.97
C ASP A 663 7.43 8.48 -56.85
N ALA A 664 8.63 8.43 -57.35
CA ALA A 664 9.90 8.43 -56.63
C ALA A 664 10.44 9.86 -56.49
N ALA A 665 11.33 10.05 -55.53
CA ALA A 665 12.54 10.90 -55.59
C ALA A 665 13.27 10.76 -54.26
N THR A 666 14.31 9.99 -54.19
CA THR A 666 15.75 10.29 -54.41
C THR A 666 16.31 11.39 -53.51
N VAL A 667 17.29 10.95 -52.68
CA VAL A 667 18.76 11.15 -52.71
C VAL A 667 19.22 12.39 -51.96
N GLU A 668 20.14 12.30 -51.04
CA GLU A 668 21.60 12.32 -51.02
C GLU A 668 22.09 12.28 -49.57
N GLU A 669 22.87 11.35 -49.15
CA GLU A 669 24.33 11.18 -49.11
C GLU A 669 25.17 12.47 -48.97
N SER A 670 25.97 12.48 -47.91
CA SER A 670 27.41 12.82 -47.92
C SER A 670 27.91 12.70 -46.47
N LYS A 671 28.74 11.71 -46.16
CA LYS A 671 30.19 11.57 -46.36
C LYS A 671 31.01 12.53 -45.47
N THR A 672 31.64 11.87 -44.51
CA THR A 672 33.08 11.85 -44.10
C THR A 672 33.92 13.12 -44.20
N ILE A 673 34.75 13.25 -43.19
CA ILE A 673 36.20 13.51 -43.21
C ILE A 673 36.64 13.54 -41.72
N THR A 674 37.30 12.56 -41.18
CA THR A 674 38.73 12.20 -41.08
C THR A 674 39.67 13.31 -40.55
N ASP A 675 40.37 12.86 -39.57
CA ASP A 675 41.83 12.99 -39.34
C ASP A 675 42.25 14.27 -38.59
N SER A 676 43.12 14.30 -37.68
CA SER A 676 44.39 13.65 -37.39
C SER A 676 45.00 14.20 -36.12
N THR A 677 45.61 13.31 -35.42
CA THR A 677 46.99 13.27 -34.96
C THR A 677 47.54 14.21 -33.92
N ALA A 678 48.25 13.54 -33.10
CA ALA A 678 49.51 13.79 -32.45
C ALA A 678 49.44 14.65 -31.16
N GLY A 679 49.93 14.25 -30.07
CA GLY A 679 51.09 13.41 -29.76
C GLY A 679 51.86 14.14 -28.70
N VAL A 680 52.60 13.39 -27.94
CA VAL A 680 53.80 13.71 -27.22
C VAL A 680 53.71 13.90 -25.71
N ASN A 681 54.03 12.81 -25.03
CA ASN A 681 55.08 12.62 -24.03
C ASN A 681 55.45 13.76 -23.07
N GLY A 682 55.57 13.37 -21.82
CA GLY A 682 56.40 14.03 -20.83
C GLY A 682 56.30 13.44 -19.44
N SER A 683 57.03 12.36 -19.23
CA SER A 683 57.46 11.87 -17.92
C SER A 683 58.22 12.96 -17.19
N VAL A 684 58.21 12.95 -15.87
CA VAL A 684 59.36 12.83 -14.99
C VAL A 684 58.97 12.89 -13.51
N ALA A 685 59.49 11.96 -12.79
CA ALA A 685 59.63 11.70 -11.38
C ALA A 685 60.15 12.85 -10.49
N GLY A 686 59.98 12.64 -9.21
CA GLY A 686 60.81 13.23 -8.15
C GLY A 686 59.99 13.56 -6.90
N GLU A 687 59.88 12.68 -5.95
CA GLU A 687 60.68 12.58 -4.69
C GLU A 687 60.68 13.83 -3.78
N ASN A 688 60.38 13.44 -2.53
CA ASN A 688 60.83 13.99 -1.23
C ASN A 688 59.90 14.97 -0.51
N ALA A 689 59.26 14.46 0.54
CA ALA A 689 59.78 14.35 1.93
C ALA A 689 59.72 15.66 2.74
N ALA A 690 59.10 15.48 3.88
CA ALA A 690 59.39 16.08 5.19
C ALA A 690 58.68 17.38 5.61
N GLY A 691 57.96 17.25 6.69
CA GLY A 691 58.26 18.07 7.86
C GLY A 691 57.16 19.01 8.32
N MET A 692 56.56 18.61 9.45
CA MET A 692 56.24 19.50 10.59
C MET A 692 55.49 20.84 10.33
N ASP A 693 54.32 21.02 10.90
CA ASP A 693 54.24 21.63 12.23
C ASP A 693 52.78 21.69 12.71
N GLU A 694 52.61 21.36 13.98
CA GLU A 694 51.43 21.61 14.80
C GLU A 694 51.22 23.14 14.92
N THR A 695 50.00 23.61 14.78
CA THR A 695 49.48 24.73 15.56
C THR A 695 47.98 24.59 15.74
N ASP A 696 47.60 24.14 16.93
CA ASP A 696 46.75 24.80 17.90
C ASP A 696 45.78 25.88 17.35
N VAL A 697 44.50 25.53 17.27
CA VAL A 697 43.42 26.52 17.42
C VAL A 697 42.33 25.89 18.31
N THR A 698 42.50 26.16 19.57
CA THR A 698 41.54 26.34 20.66
C THR A 698 40.08 26.07 20.42
N GLU A 699 39.61 25.07 21.16
CA GLU A 699 38.25 24.94 21.73
C GLU A 699 37.95 26.22 22.54
N GLU A 700 37.03 27.01 22.07
CA GLU A 700 36.22 27.94 22.86
C GLU A 700 35.00 28.30 22.03
N ASN A 701 33.86 27.62 22.34
CA ASN A 701 32.49 28.11 22.19
C ASN A 701 31.41 26.97 22.25
N ALA A 702 31.62 25.97 23.08
CA ALA A 702 30.59 24.99 23.37
C ALA A 702 30.03 25.04 24.81
N ASP A 703 30.59 25.86 25.69
CA ASP A 703 30.22 25.91 27.11
C ASP A 703 29.22 27.02 27.51
N GLY A 704 28.74 27.82 26.57
CA GLY A 704 27.83 28.93 26.84
C GLY A 704 26.31 28.55 26.81
N MET A 705 25.95 27.39 26.25
CA MET A 705 24.54 27.00 26.16
C MET A 705 24.10 25.95 27.20
N ALA A 706 25.01 25.26 27.84
CA ALA A 706 24.69 24.24 28.84
C ALA A 706 24.43 24.80 30.22
N GLU A 707 24.83 26.05 30.49
CA GLU A 707 24.61 26.70 31.81
C GLU A 707 23.28 27.45 31.91
N ALA A 708 22.64 27.78 30.81
CA ALA A 708 21.30 28.40 30.79
C ALA A 708 20.16 27.40 31.01
N VAL A 709 20.36 26.11 30.73
CA VAL A 709 19.34 25.07 30.90
C VAL A 709 19.36 24.47 32.29
N LYS A 710 20.48 24.59 33.05
CA LYS A 710 20.60 24.10 34.44
C LYS A 710 20.11 25.07 35.49
N LYS A 711 19.71 26.28 35.16
CA LYS A 711 19.24 27.29 36.10
C LYS A 711 17.72 27.43 36.22
N VAL A 712 16.95 26.72 35.40
CA VAL A 712 15.47 26.76 35.42
C VAL A 712 14.84 25.55 36.10
N THR A 713 15.62 24.52 36.47
CA THR A 713 15.10 23.30 37.10
C THR A 713 15.35 23.22 38.62
N ALA A 714 15.76 24.30 39.31
CA ALA A 714 16.13 24.28 40.73
C ALA A 714 15.36 25.26 41.66
N GLU A 715 14.27 25.84 41.20
CA GLU A 715 13.40 26.61 42.11
C GLU A 715 11.93 26.28 41.80
N GLU A 716 11.40 25.24 42.37
CA GLU A 716 10.02 25.15 42.85
C GLU A 716 9.77 23.75 43.46
N ASN A 717 10.20 23.61 44.69
CA ASN A 717 9.68 22.62 45.62
C ASN A 717 9.38 23.30 46.92
N SER A 718 8.17 23.79 47.09
CA SER A 718 7.52 23.90 48.39
C SER A 718 6.01 24.01 48.19
N SER A 719 5.32 22.94 48.55
CA SER A 719 3.86 22.89 48.70
C SER A 719 3.35 23.89 49.73
N PRO A 720 2.09 24.34 49.64
CA PRO A 720 1.04 23.62 50.36
C PRO A 720 -0.29 23.42 49.63
N ALA A 721 -0.97 22.44 50.12
CA ALA A 721 -2.23 21.80 49.85
C ALA A 721 -3.43 22.64 49.36
N ALA A 722 -4.22 21.92 48.57
CA ALA A 722 -5.69 21.87 48.39
C ALA A 722 -6.29 22.76 47.29
N GLU A 723 -6.84 22.13 46.35
CA GLU A 723 -8.18 22.16 45.77
C GLU A 723 -8.16 22.01 44.23
N GLU A 724 -9.03 21.16 43.77
CA GLU A 724 -9.41 20.81 42.42
C GLU A 724 -9.23 21.92 41.36
N ASP A 725 -8.28 21.74 40.42
CA ASP A 725 -8.51 22.21 39.05
C ASP A 725 -7.56 21.52 38.07
N GLY A 726 -8.07 21.24 36.87
CA GLY A 726 -7.45 20.44 35.87
C GLY A 726 -5.98 20.76 35.58
N SER A 727 -5.18 19.74 35.45
CA SER A 727 -3.75 19.81 35.12
C SER A 727 -3.51 20.68 33.88
N MET A 728 -2.86 21.81 34.07
CA MET A 728 -2.40 22.68 32.96
C MET A 728 -1.00 22.27 32.57
N VAL A 729 -0.81 21.96 31.28
CA VAL A 729 0.51 21.66 30.71
C VAL A 729 0.93 22.85 29.85
N LEU A 730 2.16 23.34 30.05
CA LEU A 730 2.75 24.41 29.25
C LEU A 730 3.71 23.78 28.25
N VAL A 731 3.44 23.94 26.96
CA VAL A 731 4.31 23.50 25.86
C VAL A 731 4.79 24.72 25.06
N TYR A 732 5.93 24.57 24.37
CA TYR A 732 6.44 25.61 23.48
C TYR A 732 6.36 25.15 22.04
N ILE A 733 5.60 25.87 21.21
CA ILE A 733 5.42 25.57 19.80
C ILE A 733 6.07 26.69 18.98
N ASN A 734 7.07 26.37 18.17
CA ASN A 734 7.82 27.34 17.42
C ASN A 734 8.36 28.52 18.28
N GLY A 735 8.73 28.19 19.54
CA GLY A 735 9.24 29.18 20.51
C GLY A 735 8.15 30.01 21.20
N GLN A 736 6.87 29.75 20.95
CA GLN A 736 5.76 30.42 21.65
C GLN A 736 5.15 29.50 22.72
N PRO A 737 4.89 30.00 23.93
CA PRO A 737 4.29 29.21 25.00
C PRO A 737 2.79 29.00 24.73
N VAL A 738 2.35 27.76 24.72
CA VAL A 738 0.94 27.33 24.55
C VAL A 738 0.51 26.58 25.83
N LYS A 739 -0.64 26.93 26.38
CA LYS A 739 -1.20 26.30 27.59
C LYS A 739 -2.26 25.28 27.17
N LEU A 740 -2.03 24.02 27.52
CA LEU A 740 -2.98 22.94 27.33
C LEU A 740 -3.78 22.77 28.63
N THR A 741 -5.11 22.75 28.57
CA THR A 741 -6.02 22.64 29.73
C THR A 741 -7.15 21.66 29.41
N GLY A 742 -7.67 20.97 30.41
CA GLY A 742 -8.88 20.16 30.30
C GLY A 742 -8.68 18.66 30.19
N LYS A 743 -7.41 18.17 30.07
CA LYS A 743 -7.11 16.72 30.05
C LYS A 743 -6.01 16.38 31.05
N PRO A 744 -6.01 15.18 31.65
CA PRO A 744 -4.94 14.72 32.55
C PRO A 744 -3.65 14.34 31.80
N GLN A 745 -3.75 14.01 30.52
CA GLN A 745 -2.64 13.68 29.60
C GLN A 745 -2.97 14.21 28.22
N TYR A 746 -1.96 14.61 27.46
CA TYR A 746 -2.07 15.15 26.11
C TYR A 746 -1.19 14.33 25.17
N ILE A 747 -1.72 14.02 24.00
CA ILE A 747 -0.96 13.48 22.88
C ILE A 747 -0.64 14.62 21.91
N PHE A 748 0.31 14.39 20.99
CA PHE A 748 0.79 15.42 20.06
C PHE A 748 -0.33 16.13 19.28
N VAL A 749 -1.35 15.39 18.86
CA VAL A 749 -2.51 15.93 18.12
C VAL A 749 -3.37 16.88 18.95
N ASP A 750 -3.41 16.72 20.26
CA ASP A 750 -4.18 17.62 21.15
C ASP A 750 -3.64 19.06 21.16
N ILE A 751 -2.40 19.26 20.71
CA ILE A 751 -1.77 20.58 20.61
C ILE A 751 -2.50 21.48 19.62
N PHE A 752 -3.04 20.91 18.55
CA PHE A 752 -3.76 21.64 17.51
C PHE A 752 -5.11 22.19 17.96
N ASP A 753 -5.64 21.70 19.11
CA ASP A 753 -6.83 22.29 19.74
C ASP A 753 -6.51 23.65 20.42
N PHE A 754 -5.24 23.94 20.67
CA PHE A 754 -4.76 25.12 21.39
C PHE A 754 -3.84 26.03 20.58
N TYR A 755 -3.42 25.59 19.38
CA TYR A 755 -2.50 26.32 18.52
C TYR A 755 -2.98 26.24 17.07
N GLU A 756 -3.34 27.38 16.48
CA GLU A 756 -3.76 27.46 15.09
C GLU A 756 -2.55 27.23 14.16
N PHE A 757 -2.53 26.10 13.53
CA PHE A 757 -1.53 25.74 12.52
C PHE A 757 -2.24 25.30 11.23
N ASP A 758 -2.00 26.01 10.14
CA ASP A 758 -2.55 25.67 8.84
C ASP A 758 -1.71 24.60 8.15
N LEU A 759 -2.13 23.35 8.25
CA LEU A 759 -1.52 22.20 7.60
C LEU A 759 -1.72 22.23 6.07
N THR A 760 -2.65 23.04 5.55
CA THR A 760 -2.96 23.10 4.12
C THR A 760 -2.13 24.13 3.36
N ALA A 761 -1.52 25.07 4.05
CA ALA A 761 -0.70 26.12 3.46
C ALA A 761 0.73 25.65 3.19
N SER A 762 0.92 24.57 2.46
CA SER A 762 2.25 24.16 1.99
C SER A 762 2.69 25.06 0.83
N ASN A 763 3.32 26.16 1.13
CA ASN A 763 4.01 27.01 0.14
C ASN A 763 5.23 26.29 -0.48
N GLY A 764 5.13 24.99 -0.78
CA GLY A 764 6.21 24.18 -1.33
C GLY A 764 7.37 23.89 -0.34
N ARG A 765 7.13 24.01 0.95
CA ARG A 765 8.12 23.65 2.00
C ARG A 765 7.63 22.43 2.78
N ALA A 766 8.53 21.49 3.02
CA ALA A 766 8.25 20.34 3.89
C ALA A 766 7.99 20.85 5.32
N ILE A 767 6.92 20.32 5.93
CA ILE A 767 6.63 20.54 7.36
C ILE A 767 7.47 19.52 8.11
N ILE A 768 8.39 20.01 8.95
CA ILE A 768 9.20 19.17 9.83
C ILE A 768 8.70 19.39 11.25
N THR A 769 8.25 18.31 11.88
CA THR A 769 7.83 18.32 13.27
C THR A 769 8.93 17.78 14.16
N ASN A 770 9.38 18.60 15.12
CA ASN A 770 10.36 18.22 16.12
C ASN A 770 9.73 18.32 17.49
N LEU A 771 9.76 17.24 18.27
CA LEU A 771 9.36 17.23 19.68
C LEU A 771 10.63 17.10 20.53
N ASN A 772 10.90 18.10 21.40
CA ASN A 772 12.10 18.15 22.25
C ASN A 772 13.44 18.02 21.50
N GLY A 773 13.49 18.42 20.22
CA GLY A 773 14.70 18.36 19.39
C GLY A 773 14.85 17.11 18.53
N GLU A 774 13.91 16.17 18.64
CA GLU A 774 13.86 14.97 17.81
C GLU A 774 12.73 15.07 16.78
N ASN A 775 12.92 14.47 15.60
CA ASN A 775 11.90 14.44 14.58
C ASN A 775 10.72 13.57 15.07
N ALA A 776 9.55 14.17 15.24
CA ALA A 776 8.33 13.44 15.53
C ALA A 776 7.63 13.09 14.22
N SER A 777 7.43 11.80 13.97
CA SER A 777 6.52 11.32 12.92
C SER A 777 5.07 11.32 13.46
N TYR A 778 4.13 11.59 12.57
CA TYR A 778 2.69 11.54 12.85
C TYR A 778 2.24 10.13 13.19
#